data_aadadac98040472234d66280ae21012a
#
_entry.id   aadadac98040472234d66280ae21012a
#
_cell.length_a   1.000
_cell.length_b   1.000
_cell.length_c   1.000
_cell.angle_alpha   90.00
_cell.angle_beta   90.00
_cell.angle_gamma   90.00
#
_symmetry.space_group_name_H-M   'P 1'
#
loop_
_entity.id
_entity.type
_entity.pdbx_description
1 polymer ?
#
loop_
_entity_poly.entity_id
_entity_poly.type
_entity_poly.pdbx_seq_one_letter_code
_entity_poly.pdbx_strand_id
1 'polypeptide(L)'
;MNEKLRILFSFLCFFYVLLVSLSQSNGQDISLSCGASEPAVDQDKKKWEPDTKFLKTPNTVHAPATYQDPSLLSTVPYMTSRIFTAPATYEIPVKGDKRHLLRLHFYPSTYTGLNISDSYFSVAANDVTLLSNFSAAITCQALTQAYLVREYSLAPSEKDVLSITFTPSDKHPKAFAFINGIEVIQMPELFDTASLVGFSDQTSDTKTANLQTMFRLNVGGQDIPGSQDSGGLTRTWYNDAPYIFSAGLGVTLQASNNFRIDYQKMPVSTAPADVYKTARSQGPNGDINMKSNLTWMFQVDTNFTYIMRLHFCEFQLSKINQKVFNIFINNRTAQGDTNPADILAWSGGKGVPTYKDYAIYVDANTGGGGEEISLQMTPSTFGKPEYYDAQLNGLEIFKMDTMKNLAGPNPKPSPMQANEDVKKEFQGNKRITAFVIGSAGGVATVLLCALCFTMYQRKRKFSGSESHTSSWLPIYGNSHTSATKSTISGKSNNGSHLSNLAAGLCRRFSLSEIKHGTHNFDESNVIGVGGFGKVYKGVIDGGTKVAIKKSNPNSEQGLNEFETEIELLSRLRHKHLVSLIGYCDEGGEMCLIYDYMSLGTLREHLYNTKRPQLTWKRRLEIAIGAARGLHYLHTGAKYTIIHRDVKTTNILLDENWVAKVSDFGLSKTGPNMNGGHVTTVVKGSFGYLDPEYFRRQQLTEKSDVYSFGVVLFEVLCARPALNPSLSKEQVSLGDWAMNCKRKGTLEDIIDPNLKGKINPECLKKFADTAEKCLSDSGLDRPTMGDVLWNLEFALQLQETADGSRHRTPSHGGGSVDLGGGGGVAVNIGAGESDLGDDLSSEENSGIFSQIVNPKGR
;
A
#
# COMPACT_ATOMS: atom_id res chain seq x y z
N MET A 1 -18.52 68.99 -4.82
CA MET A 1 -17.22 68.39 -5.08
C MET A 1 -17.14 68.15 -6.59
N ASN A 2 -16.27 68.89 -7.27
CA ASN A 2 -16.20 68.95 -8.75
C ASN A 2 -15.95 67.59 -9.36
N GLU A 3 -16.63 67.27 -10.44
CA GLU A 3 -16.47 65.96 -11.17
C GLU A 3 -15.01 65.66 -11.53
N LYS A 4 -14.24 66.70 -11.86
CA LYS A 4 -12.80 66.57 -12.08
C LYS A 4 -12.01 66.11 -10.84
N LEU A 5 -12.47 66.44 -9.63
CA LEU A 5 -11.83 66.03 -8.37
C LEU A 5 -12.14 64.58 -8.04
N ARG A 6 -13.34 64.07 -8.41
CA ARG A 6 -13.71 62.65 -8.28
C ARG A 6 -12.91 61.80 -9.24
N ILE A 7 -12.71 62.22 -10.47
CA ILE A 7 -11.90 61.51 -11.46
C ILE A 7 -10.43 61.46 -11.02
N LEU A 8 -9.90 62.56 -10.51
CA LEU A 8 -8.52 62.61 -10.00
C LEU A 8 -8.34 61.71 -8.77
N PHE A 9 -9.33 61.70 -7.85
CA PHE A 9 -9.28 60.81 -6.68
C PHE A 9 -9.43 59.31 -7.06
N SER A 10 -10.25 59.00 -8.05
CA SER A 10 -10.38 57.65 -8.59
C SER A 10 -9.09 57.18 -9.27
N PHE A 11 -8.41 58.07 -10.02
CA PHE A 11 -7.11 57.78 -10.63
C PHE A 11 -6.01 57.63 -9.58
N LEU A 12 -6.00 58.44 -8.53
CA LEU A 12 -5.06 58.33 -7.41
C LEU A 12 -5.27 57.04 -6.60
N CYS A 13 -6.52 56.66 -6.33
CA CYS A 13 -6.84 55.39 -5.70
C CYS A 13 -6.47 54.20 -6.59
N PHE A 14 -6.72 54.29 -7.90
CA PHE A 14 -6.31 53.23 -8.83
C PHE A 14 -4.79 53.11 -8.93
N PHE A 15 -4.08 54.25 -8.97
CA PHE A 15 -2.62 54.27 -8.96
C PHE A 15 -2.03 53.84 -7.63
N TYR A 16 -2.70 54.13 -6.49
CA TYR A 16 -2.30 53.65 -5.18
C TYR A 16 -2.55 52.13 -5.04
N VAL A 17 -3.66 51.62 -5.53
CA VAL A 17 -3.94 50.20 -5.61
C VAL A 17 -2.95 49.48 -6.56
N LEU A 18 -2.62 50.13 -7.68
CA LEU A 18 -1.61 49.61 -8.61
C LEU A 18 -0.20 49.66 -8.00
N LEU A 19 0.17 50.70 -7.26
CA LEU A 19 1.44 50.83 -6.54
C LEU A 19 1.51 49.88 -5.34
N VAL A 20 0.40 49.65 -4.63
CA VAL A 20 0.33 48.65 -3.56
C VAL A 20 0.39 47.21 -4.14
N SER A 21 -0.22 46.97 -5.30
CA SER A 21 -0.07 45.69 -6.01
C SER A 21 1.30 45.50 -6.63
N LEU A 22 2.03 46.57 -6.95
CA LEU A 22 3.41 46.52 -7.44
C LEU A 22 4.45 46.50 -6.28
N SER A 23 4.09 46.92 -5.06
CA SER A 23 4.97 46.88 -3.88
C SER A 23 4.88 45.58 -3.06
N GLN A 24 3.97 44.70 -3.37
CA GLN A 24 4.06 43.30 -2.96
C GLN A 24 4.99 42.56 -3.92
N SER A 25 6.29 42.91 -3.93
CA SER A 25 7.31 41.96 -4.31
C SER A 25 7.41 40.94 -3.15
N ASN A 26 6.45 40.06 -3.04
CA ASN A 26 6.63 38.78 -2.39
C ASN A 26 7.85 38.15 -3.03
N GLY A 27 8.79 37.60 -2.25
CA GLY A 27 9.93 36.86 -2.79
C GLY A 27 9.39 35.93 -3.86
N GLN A 28 9.87 36.07 -5.08
CA GLN A 28 9.31 35.38 -6.22
C GLN A 28 9.61 33.90 -6.06
N ASP A 29 8.59 33.05 -5.86
CA ASP A 29 8.74 31.61 -5.86
C ASP A 29 9.34 31.18 -7.20
N ILE A 30 10.38 30.38 -7.16
CA ILE A 30 11.14 29.94 -8.34
C ILE A 30 10.88 28.46 -8.56
N SER A 31 10.43 28.10 -9.76
CA SER A 31 10.25 26.71 -10.18
C SER A 31 10.95 26.51 -11.51
N LEU A 32 12.00 25.68 -11.51
CA LEU A 32 12.88 25.43 -12.65
C LEU A 32 12.65 24.05 -13.22
N SER A 33 12.32 23.97 -14.52
CA SER A 33 12.36 22.74 -15.30
C SER A 33 13.76 22.56 -15.87
N CYS A 34 14.53 21.67 -15.28
CA CYS A 34 15.95 21.52 -15.59
C CYS A 34 16.14 20.81 -16.92
N GLY A 35 16.96 21.43 -17.79
CA GLY A 35 17.17 20.97 -19.16
C GLY A 35 16.07 21.35 -20.16
N ALA A 36 15.02 22.03 -19.75
CA ALA A 36 14.02 22.57 -20.67
C ALA A 36 14.56 23.78 -21.43
N SER A 37 14.11 23.97 -22.67
CA SER A 37 14.44 25.13 -23.52
C SER A 37 13.42 26.26 -23.38
N GLU A 38 12.19 25.95 -23.01
CA GLU A 38 11.07 26.89 -22.94
C GLU A 38 10.31 26.73 -21.63
N PRO A 39 9.61 27.79 -21.17
CA PRO A 39 8.71 27.70 -20.03
C PRO A 39 7.56 26.74 -20.28
N ALA A 40 7.16 25.98 -19.25
CA ALA A 40 6.06 25.04 -19.33
C ALA A 40 5.14 25.16 -18.10
N VAL A 41 3.95 24.59 -18.19
CA VAL A 41 2.95 24.60 -17.11
C VAL A 41 2.61 23.14 -16.79
N ASP A 42 2.63 22.79 -15.51
CA ASP A 42 2.23 21.46 -15.06
C ASP A 42 0.70 21.30 -14.94
N GLN A 43 0.23 20.15 -14.51
CA GLN A 43 -1.21 19.87 -14.34
C GLN A 43 -1.87 20.76 -13.27
N ASP A 44 -1.11 21.17 -12.26
CA ASP A 44 -1.58 22.06 -11.19
C ASP A 44 -1.54 23.54 -11.60
N LYS A 45 -1.30 23.82 -12.89
CA LYS A 45 -1.17 25.17 -13.48
C LYS A 45 0.01 25.96 -12.95
N LYS A 46 0.98 25.33 -12.33
CA LYS A 46 2.21 25.94 -11.87
C LYS A 46 3.14 26.15 -13.05
N LYS A 47 3.71 27.36 -13.14
CA LYS A 47 4.64 27.74 -14.20
C LYS A 47 6.06 27.32 -13.83
N TRP A 48 6.73 26.65 -14.74
CA TRP A 48 8.11 26.22 -14.65
C TRP A 48 8.95 26.95 -15.70
N GLU A 49 10.06 27.53 -15.25
CA GLU A 49 10.99 28.28 -16.11
C GLU A 49 12.19 27.39 -16.46
N PRO A 50 12.86 27.60 -17.58
CA PRO A 50 14.14 26.96 -17.88
C PRO A 50 15.23 27.31 -16.87
N ASP A 51 16.08 26.36 -16.54
CA ASP A 51 17.12 26.48 -15.51
C ASP A 51 18.38 27.27 -15.94
N THR A 52 18.57 27.54 -17.24
CA THR A 52 19.80 28.11 -17.82
C THR A 52 20.24 29.43 -17.20
N LYS A 53 19.29 30.27 -16.79
CA LYS A 53 19.56 31.58 -16.16
C LYS A 53 20.31 31.45 -14.84
N PHE A 54 20.07 30.41 -14.09
CA PHE A 54 20.58 30.22 -12.73
C PHE A 54 21.78 29.28 -12.67
N LEU A 55 22.04 28.53 -13.73
CA LEU A 55 23.16 27.61 -13.82
C LEU A 55 24.44 28.36 -14.14
N LYS A 56 25.46 28.25 -13.28
CA LYS A 56 26.75 28.94 -13.42
C LYS A 56 27.82 28.13 -14.11
N THR A 57 27.65 26.82 -14.13
CA THR A 57 28.66 25.90 -14.72
C THR A 57 28.40 25.73 -16.21
N PRO A 58 29.38 26.05 -17.11
CA PRO A 58 29.28 25.76 -18.53
C PRO A 58 29.40 24.25 -18.81
N ASN A 59 29.06 23.84 -20.05
CA ASN A 59 29.20 22.46 -20.55
C ASN A 59 28.39 21.39 -19.84
N THR A 60 27.17 21.71 -19.45
CA THR A 60 26.20 20.73 -18.97
C THR A 60 25.33 20.20 -20.10
N VAL A 61 24.89 18.94 -19.98
CA VAL A 61 24.06 18.31 -21.01
C VAL A 61 22.60 18.41 -20.61
N HIS A 62 21.71 18.74 -21.55
CA HIS A 62 20.27 18.57 -21.40
C HIS A 62 19.87 17.27 -22.10
N ALA A 63 18.98 16.52 -21.51
CA ALA A 63 18.51 15.27 -22.09
C ALA A 63 17.01 15.07 -21.85
N PRO A 64 16.24 14.79 -22.92
CA PRO A 64 14.86 14.35 -22.74
C PRO A 64 14.84 12.91 -22.22
N ALA A 65 13.84 12.59 -21.40
CA ALA A 65 13.54 11.23 -21.01
C ALA A 65 12.99 10.46 -22.22
N THR A 66 13.48 9.24 -22.43
CA THR A 66 13.04 8.39 -23.56
C THR A 66 11.73 7.66 -23.29
N TYR A 67 11.28 7.61 -22.04
CA TYR A 67 10.07 6.92 -21.63
C TYR A 67 9.33 7.78 -20.60
N GLN A 68 8.01 7.82 -20.72
CA GLN A 68 7.12 8.41 -19.73
C GLN A 68 6.44 7.29 -18.96
N ASP A 69 6.66 7.25 -17.65
CA ASP A 69 5.96 6.31 -16.77
C ASP A 69 4.49 6.71 -16.66
N PRO A 70 3.54 5.78 -16.80
CA PRO A 70 2.10 6.07 -16.68
C PRO A 70 1.68 6.62 -15.30
N SER A 71 2.49 6.41 -14.26
CA SER A 71 2.23 6.93 -12.91
C SER A 71 2.64 8.38 -12.70
N LEU A 72 3.33 9.01 -13.68
CA LEU A 72 3.62 10.43 -13.64
C LEU A 72 2.34 11.25 -13.79
N LEU A 73 1.98 11.97 -12.74
CA LEU A 73 0.82 12.87 -12.75
C LEU A 73 1.00 14.03 -13.73
N SER A 74 2.24 14.49 -13.95
CA SER A 74 2.59 15.56 -14.88
C SER A 74 3.86 15.21 -15.65
N THR A 75 3.95 15.65 -16.91
CA THR A 75 5.18 15.56 -17.70
C THR A 75 6.23 16.59 -17.26
N VAL A 76 5.79 17.71 -16.70
CA VAL A 76 6.65 18.80 -16.22
C VAL A 76 6.83 18.66 -14.71
N PRO A 77 8.07 18.70 -14.18
CA PRO A 77 9.37 18.90 -14.85
C PRO A 77 10.08 17.61 -15.29
N TYR A 78 9.43 16.45 -15.26
CA TYR A 78 10.07 15.13 -15.28
C TYR A 78 10.58 14.67 -16.65
N MET A 79 10.02 15.15 -17.75
CA MET A 79 10.41 14.68 -19.10
C MET A 79 11.67 15.33 -19.67
N THR A 80 12.28 16.27 -18.93
CA THR A 80 13.59 16.85 -19.24
C THR A 80 14.52 16.73 -18.05
N SER A 81 15.82 16.70 -18.29
CA SER A 81 16.83 16.60 -17.24
C SER A 81 18.07 17.41 -17.60
N ARG A 82 18.70 17.99 -16.59
CA ARG A 82 20.05 18.53 -16.65
C ARG A 82 21.01 17.49 -16.09
N ILE A 83 22.05 17.18 -16.85
CA ILE A 83 23.04 16.15 -16.54
C ILE A 83 24.40 16.77 -16.33
N PHE A 84 25.11 16.31 -15.30
CA PHE A 84 26.41 16.81 -14.87
C PHE A 84 27.41 15.66 -14.79
N THR A 85 28.50 15.74 -15.50
CA THR A 85 29.65 14.82 -15.44
C THR A 85 30.80 15.39 -14.60
N ALA A 86 30.67 16.63 -14.14
CA ALA A 86 31.56 17.35 -13.22
C ALA A 86 30.72 18.18 -12.25
N PRO A 87 31.30 18.69 -11.16
CA PRO A 87 30.57 19.54 -10.21
C PRO A 87 29.91 20.74 -10.90
N ALA A 88 28.62 20.95 -10.61
CA ALA A 88 27.85 22.03 -11.20
C ALA A 88 27.00 22.74 -10.15
N THR A 89 26.91 24.07 -10.25
CA THR A 89 26.25 24.92 -9.25
C THR A 89 25.19 25.80 -9.89
N TYR A 90 24.03 25.81 -9.23
CA TYR A 90 22.98 26.81 -9.44
C TYR A 90 23.13 27.91 -8.39
N GLU A 91 22.96 29.15 -8.82
CA GLU A 91 22.88 30.31 -7.92
C GLU A 91 21.50 30.95 -8.08
N ILE A 92 20.67 30.81 -7.04
CA ILE A 92 19.31 31.29 -7.04
C ILE A 92 19.21 32.49 -6.09
N PRO A 93 18.78 33.68 -6.55
CA PRO A 93 18.59 34.84 -5.68
C PRO A 93 17.44 34.57 -4.69
N VAL A 94 17.70 34.78 -3.43
CA VAL A 94 16.78 34.57 -2.32
C VAL A 94 16.90 35.73 -1.31
N LYS A 95 15.97 35.82 -0.36
CA LYS A 95 16.14 36.70 0.80
C LYS A 95 16.83 35.91 1.90
N GLY A 96 18.10 36.22 2.19
CA GLY A 96 18.90 35.43 3.13
C GLY A 96 18.32 35.42 4.55
N ASP A 97 17.68 36.49 5.01
CA ASP A 97 17.05 36.59 6.33
C ASP A 97 15.78 35.74 6.48
N LYS A 98 15.32 35.07 5.41
CA LYS A 98 14.14 34.21 5.39
C LYS A 98 14.49 32.75 5.24
N ARG A 99 13.61 31.88 5.75
CA ARG A 99 13.64 30.45 5.53
C ARG A 99 13.11 30.10 4.15
N HIS A 100 13.71 29.11 3.49
CA HIS A 100 13.30 28.68 2.16
C HIS A 100 13.00 27.20 2.11
N LEU A 101 11.91 26.83 1.43
CA LEU A 101 11.57 25.47 1.08
C LEU A 101 12.23 25.16 -0.26
N LEU A 102 13.16 24.22 -0.24
CA LEU A 102 13.83 23.69 -1.42
C LEU A 102 13.26 22.33 -1.76
N ARG A 103 12.78 22.14 -3.00
CA ARG A 103 12.40 20.82 -3.53
C ARG A 103 13.26 20.45 -4.70
N LEU A 104 13.78 19.24 -4.67
CA LEU A 104 14.57 18.63 -5.73
C LEU A 104 13.77 17.47 -6.32
N HIS A 105 13.51 17.54 -7.64
CA HIS A 105 12.72 16.57 -8.38
C HIS A 105 13.62 15.68 -9.21
N PHE A 106 13.49 14.36 -9.02
CA PHE A 106 14.28 13.36 -9.75
C PHE A 106 13.35 12.36 -10.43
N TYR A 107 13.57 12.12 -11.70
CA TYR A 107 12.94 11.08 -12.49
C TYR A 107 14.03 10.22 -13.13
N PRO A 108 14.39 9.07 -12.52
CA PRO A 108 15.47 8.21 -13.02
C PRO A 108 15.02 7.41 -14.24
N SER A 109 14.90 8.11 -15.38
CA SER A 109 14.56 7.54 -16.68
C SER A 109 15.81 7.19 -17.47
N THR A 110 15.64 6.53 -18.61
CA THR A 110 16.72 6.35 -19.58
C THR A 110 16.97 7.65 -20.32
N TYR A 111 18.16 8.19 -20.17
CA TYR A 111 18.64 9.36 -20.91
C TYR A 111 19.61 8.91 -21.99
N THR A 112 19.57 9.54 -23.17
CA THR A 112 20.35 9.12 -24.33
C THR A 112 21.83 8.96 -24.02
N GLY A 113 22.37 7.76 -24.20
CA GLY A 113 23.78 7.44 -24.02
C GLY A 113 24.27 7.24 -22.60
N LEU A 114 23.39 7.30 -21.58
CA LEU A 114 23.73 7.15 -20.18
C LEU A 114 22.96 6.00 -19.52
N ASN A 115 23.66 5.25 -18.66
CA ASN A 115 23.02 4.24 -17.85
C ASN A 115 22.64 4.85 -16.50
N ILE A 116 21.36 4.93 -16.20
CA ILE A 116 20.85 5.53 -14.97
C ILE A 116 21.37 4.83 -13.69
N SER A 117 21.77 3.56 -13.79
CA SER A 117 22.39 2.81 -12.69
C SER A 117 23.76 3.37 -12.28
N ASP A 118 24.42 4.13 -13.16
CA ASP A 118 25.69 4.78 -12.86
C ASP A 118 25.50 6.17 -12.21
N SER A 119 24.24 6.61 -12.01
CA SER A 119 23.95 7.91 -11.41
C SER A 119 24.10 7.87 -9.89
N TYR A 120 25.29 8.24 -9.43
CA TYR A 120 25.61 8.47 -8.02
C TYR A 120 26.19 9.86 -7.84
N PHE A 121 25.65 10.63 -6.92
CA PHE A 121 26.07 12.01 -6.72
C PHE A 121 25.75 12.54 -5.32
N SER A 122 26.34 13.67 -4.98
CA SER A 122 26.05 14.42 -3.76
C SER A 122 25.43 15.76 -4.14
N VAL A 123 24.57 16.28 -3.25
CA VAL A 123 23.97 17.61 -3.39
C VAL A 123 24.20 18.40 -2.12
N ALA A 124 24.68 19.61 -2.27
CA ALA A 124 24.83 20.57 -1.15
C ALA A 124 24.04 21.85 -1.46
N ALA A 125 23.39 22.40 -0.45
CA ALA A 125 22.79 23.74 -0.50
C ALA A 125 23.60 24.67 0.44
N ASN A 126 24.26 25.66 -0.12
CA ASN A 126 25.29 26.46 0.57
C ASN A 126 26.34 25.51 1.18
N ASP A 127 26.42 25.49 2.53
CA ASP A 127 27.36 24.64 3.28
C ASP A 127 26.69 23.41 3.93
N VAL A 128 25.41 23.14 3.60
CA VAL A 128 24.62 22.01 4.11
C VAL A 128 24.63 20.87 3.11
N THR A 129 25.09 19.69 3.52
CA THR A 129 25.01 18.48 2.70
C THR A 129 23.58 17.93 2.77
N LEU A 130 22.89 17.93 1.64
CA LEU A 130 21.52 17.42 1.51
C LEU A 130 21.49 15.95 1.14
N LEU A 131 22.32 15.53 0.21
CA LEU A 131 22.46 14.16 -0.29
C LEU A 131 23.94 13.81 -0.42
N SER A 132 24.34 12.58 -0.08
CA SER A 132 25.73 12.12 -0.16
C SER A 132 25.79 10.75 -0.82
N ASN A 133 26.57 10.63 -1.92
CA ASN A 133 26.69 9.41 -2.71
C ASN A 133 25.32 8.79 -3.02
N PHE A 134 24.36 9.62 -3.34
CA PHE A 134 22.95 9.29 -3.50
C PHE A 134 22.68 8.74 -4.90
N SER A 135 21.80 7.75 -4.98
CA SER A 135 21.25 7.26 -6.24
C SER A 135 19.72 7.36 -6.25
N ALA A 136 19.21 8.25 -7.09
CA ALA A 136 17.77 8.38 -7.28
C ALA A 136 17.15 7.10 -7.86
N ALA A 137 17.88 6.39 -8.72
CA ALA A 137 17.42 5.13 -9.33
C ALA A 137 17.19 4.04 -8.26
N ILE A 138 18.16 3.80 -7.38
CA ILE A 138 18.04 2.83 -6.29
C ILE A 138 16.93 3.25 -5.33
N THR A 139 16.85 4.54 -5.01
CA THR A 139 15.83 5.06 -4.09
C THR A 139 14.43 4.92 -4.66
N CYS A 140 14.21 5.30 -5.91
CA CYS A 140 12.93 5.11 -6.60
C CYS A 140 12.56 3.63 -6.70
N GLN A 141 13.52 2.76 -6.99
CA GLN A 141 13.32 1.31 -7.04
C GLN A 141 12.96 0.76 -5.66
N ALA A 142 13.66 1.15 -4.61
CA ALA A 142 13.38 0.69 -3.24
C ALA A 142 12.04 1.20 -2.72
N LEU A 143 11.63 2.40 -3.10
CA LEU A 143 10.32 2.99 -2.78
C LEU A 143 9.25 2.60 -3.79
N THR A 144 9.64 2.00 -4.92
CA THR A 144 8.80 1.63 -6.07
C THR A 144 8.00 2.81 -6.59
N GLN A 145 8.64 3.93 -6.74
CA GLN A 145 8.09 5.17 -7.28
C GLN A 145 8.78 5.47 -8.61
N ALA A 146 8.02 6.01 -9.57
CA ALA A 146 8.60 6.43 -10.84
C ALA A 146 9.51 7.64 -10.68
N TYR A 147 9.21 8.52 -9.75
CA TYR A 147 9.93 9.75 -9.47
C TYR A 147 10.08 9.98 -7.97
N LEU A 148 10.97 10.88 -7.62
CA LEU A 148 11.27 11.22 -6.23
C LEU A 148 11.31 12.74 -6.07
N VAL A 149 10.67 13.23 -5.01
CA VAL A 149 10.82 14.61 -4.55
C VAL A 149 11.51 14.61 -3.19
N ARG A 150 12.58 15.39 -3.07
CA ARG A 150 13.24 15.64 -1.80
C ARG A 150 12.98 17.07 -1.38
N GLU A 151 12.43 17.24 -0.20
CA GLU A 151 12.00 18.53 0.33
C GLU A 151 12.80 18.91 1.57
N TYR A 152 13.37 20.11 1.54
CA TYR A 152 14.20 20.66 2.60
C TYR A 152 13.73 22.04 2.99
N SER A 153 13.67 22.31 4.28
CA SER A 153 13.41 23.64 4.85
C SER A 153 14.74 24.21 5.35
N LEU A 154 15.35 25.08 4.54
CA LEU A 154 16.65 25.66 4.79
C LEU A 154 16.53 26.87 5.73
N ALA A 155 17.37 26.89 6.76
CA ALA A 155 17.42 27.99 7.72
C ALA A 155 17.83 29.32 7.07
N PRO A 156 17.48 30.48 7.67
CA PRO A 156 17.98 31.78 7.25
C PRO A 156 19.50 31.83 7.17
N SER A 157 20.05 32.53 6.21
CA SER A 157 21.48 32.72 6.04
C SER A 157 21.80 34.20 5.85
N GLU A 158 23.08 34.58 5.96
CA GLU A 158 23.49 35.97 5.73
C GLU A 158 23.57 36.32 4.23
N LYS A 159 23.42 35.37 3.34
CA LYS A 159 23.60 35.52 1.89
C LYS A 159 22.26 35.62 1.18
N ASP A 160 22.10 36.58 0.30
CA ASP A 160 20.93 36.73 -0.58
C ASP A 160 20.99 35.81 -1.83
N VAL A 161 21.78 34.77 -1.76
CA VAL A 161 21.92 33.77 -2.83
C VAL A 161 21.94 32.37 -2.20
N LEU A 162 21.12 31.49 -2.74
CA LEU A 162 21.14 30.06 -2.46
C LEU A 162 21.97 29.35 -3.55
N SER A 163 23.10 28.79 -3.15
CA SER A 163 23.98 28.00 -4.01
C SER A 163 23.62 26.51 -3.88
N ILE A 164 23.21 25.84 -4.96
CA ILE A 164 22.91 24.42 -4.98
C ILE A 164 23.93 23.73 -5.88
N THR A 165 24.78 22.88 -5.30
CA THR A 165 25.88 22.22 -6.01
C THR A 165 25.60 20.72 -6.12
N PHE A 166 25.65 20.20 -7.33
CA PHE A 166 25.58 18.78 -7.67
C PHE A 166 26.99 18.28 -7.99
N THR A 167 27.44 17.25 -7.31
CA THR A 167 28.79 16.67 -7.48
C THR A 167 28.65 15.18 -7.79
N PRO A 168 29.04 14.71 -9.00
CA PRO A 168 29.12 13.28 -9.28
C PRO A 168 30.02 12.57 -8.28
N SER A 169 29.70 11.32 -7.94
CA SER A 169 30.45 10.54 -6.97
C SER A 169 31.82 10.13 -7.54
N ASP A 170 32.87 10.28 -6.75
CA ASP A 170 34.22 9.79 -7.03
C ASP A 170 34.37 8.27 -6.75
N LYS A 171 33.42 7.69 -6.05
CA LYS A 171 33.43 6.26 -5.67
C LYS A 171 32.95 5.33 -6.79
N HIS A 172 32.31 5.87 -7.81
CA HIS A 172 31.74 5.10 -8.91
C HIS A 172 32.33 5.54 -10.25
N PRO A 173 32.98 4.61 -11.01
CA PRO A 173 33.46 4.92 -12.35
C PRO A 173 32.30 5.33 -13.26
N LYS A 174 32.45 6.43 -14.01
CA LYS A 174 31.40 6.97 -14.87
C LYS A 174 30.18 7.57 -14.15
N ALA A 175 30.32 7.90 -12.87
CA ALA A 175 29.27 8.58 -12.13
C ALA A 175 28.87 9.89 -12.78
N PHE A 176 27.61 10.19 -12.76
CA PHE A 176 27.05 11.47 -13.17
C PHE A 176 25.93 11.89 -12.22
N ALA A 177 25.70 13.19 -12.12
CA ALA A 177 24.55 13.74 -11.43
C ALA A 177 23.48 14.18 -12.43
N PHE A 178 22.23 14.21 -11.99
CA PHE A 178 21.12 14.75 -12.77
C PHE A 178 20.07 15.39 -11.89
N ILE A 179 19.25 16.26 -12.50
CA ILE A 179 18.10 16.90 -11.85
C ILE A 179 17.03 17.21 -12.91
N ASN A 180 15.76 16.99 -12.56
CA ASN A 180 14.62 17.29 -13.43
C ASN A 180 13.96 18.62 -13.08
N GLY A 181 13.85 18.94 -11.80
CA GLY A 181 13.26 20.20 -11.35
C GLY A 181 13.78 20.70 -10.02
N ILE A 182 13.81 22.00 -9.86
CA ILE A 182 14.19 22.69 -8.62
C ILE A 182 13.10 23.71 -8.28
N GLU A 183 12.57 23.65 -7.05
CA GLU A 183 11.69 24.69 -6.52
C GLU A 183 12.33 25.35 -5.33
N VAL A 184 12.25 26.66 -5.26
CA VAL A 184 12.64 27.48 -4.11
C VAL A 184 11.48 28.39 -3.75
N ILE A 185 10.90 28.18 -2.56
CA ILE A 185 9.72 28.89 -2.09
C ILE A 185 10.06 29.58 -0.79
N GLN A 186 9.80 30.86 -0.67
CA GLN A 186 10.02 31.57 0.59
C GLN A 186 8.98 31.11 1.63
N MET A 187 9.47 30.68 2.79
CA MET A 187 8.61 30.23 3.89
C MET A 187 8.32 31.33 4.90
N PRO A 188 7.13 31.37 5.48
CA PRO A 188 6.89 32.11 6.70
C PRO A 188 7.62 31.46 7.89
N GLU A 189 7.69 32.16 9.02
CA GLU A 189 8.26 31.61 10.25
C GLU A 189 7.31 30.56 10.83
N LEU A 190 7.65 29.29 10.64
CA LEU A 190 6.85 28.13 11.10
C LEU A 190 7.58 27.27 12.14
N PHE A 191 8.85 27.58 12.42
CA PHE A 191 9.70 26.79 13.34
C PHE A 191 10.24 27.71 14.43
N ASP A 192 10.21 27.22 15.67
CA ASP A 192 10.73 27.93 16.84
C ASP A 192 11.52 26.98 17.73
N THR A 193 10.89 26.32 18.70
CA THR A 193 11.51 25.32 19.57
C THR A 193 10.64 24.07 19.64
N ALA A 194 11.27 22.90 19.79
CA ALA A 194 10.61 21.61 19.99
C ALA A 194 10.96 21.05 21.37
N SER A 195 9.96 20.53 22.10
CA SER A 195 10.16 19.91 23.41
C SER A 195 10.92 18.60 23.28
N LEU A 196 11.98 18.41 24.07
CA LEU A 196 12.77 17.18 24.01
C LEU A 196 12.04 16.04 24.73
N VAL A 197 11.75 14.94 23.99
CA VAL A 197 11.01 13.80 24.51
C VAL A 197 11.76 13.09 25.63
N GLY A 198 11.09 12.90 26.78
CA GLY A 198 11.65 12.26 27.96
C GLY A 198 12.48 13.19 28.88
N PHE A 199 12.53 14.48 28.55
CA PHE A 199 13.19 15.49 29.36
C PHE A 199 12.26 16.66 29.64
N SER A 200 11.91 16.87 30.91
CA SER A 200 11.11 18.03 31.29
C SER A 200 11.96 19.30 31.07
N ASP A 201 11.37 20.34 30.54
CA ASP A 201 11.93 21.68 30.40
C ASP A 201 13.15 21.83 29.47
N GLN A 202 13.51 20.80 28.70
CA GLN A 202 14.52 20.94 27.64
C GLN A 202 13.88 21.06 26.28
N THR A 203 14.44 21.93 25.45
CA THR A 203 13.97 22.20 24.09
C THR A 203 15.13 22.14 23.10
N SER A 204 14.79 21.79 21.84
CA SER A 204 15.68 21.84 20.69
C SER A 204 15.33 23.08 19.85
N ASP A 205 16.33 23.85 19.45
CA ASP A 205 16.13 24.97 18.53
C ASP A 205 15.90 24.45 17.11
N THR A 206 14.73 24.76 16.57
CA THR A 206 14.36 24.43 15.18
C THR A 206 14.38 25.65 14.26
N LYS A 207 14.52 26.86 14.84
CA LYS A 207 14.52 28.11 14.10
C LYS A 207 15.79 28.28 13.27
N THR A 208 16.92 27.84 13.78
CA THR A 208 18.22 27.94 13.11
C THR A 208 18.66 26.64 12.44
N ALA A 209 17.93 25.55 12.62
CA ALA A 209 18.23 24.25 12.06
C ALA A 209 17.73 24.11 10.61
N ASN A 210 18.47 23.36 9.78
CA ASN A 210 17.99 22.89 8.49
C ASN A 210 17.23 21.57 8.67
N LEU A 211 16.12 21.45 7.97
CA LEU A 211 15.19 20.35 8.15
C LEU A 211 14.91 19.66 6.81
N GLN A 212 14.85 18.33 6.80
CA GLN A 212 14.32 17.54 5.68
C GLN A 212 12.94 17.02 6.04
N THR A 213 11.94 17.26 5.20
CA THR A 213 10.61 16.64 5.36
C THR A 213 10.72 15.15 5.07
N MET A 214 10.39 14.33 6.07
CA MET A 214 10.34 12.86 5.94
C MET A 214 8.91 12.39 5.70
N PHE A 215 7.97 12.88 6.50
CA PHE A 215 6.56 12.53 6.42
C PHE A 215 5.69 13.77 6.62
N ARG A 216 4.56 13.81 5.90
CA ARG A 216 3.53 14.83 6.06
C ARG A 216 2.17 14.20 5.83
N LEU A 217 1.38 14.04 6.90
CA LEU A 217 0.19 13.22 6.92
C LEU A 217 -1.07 14.00 7.29
N ASN A 218 -2.11 13.82 6.51
CA ASN A 218 -3.47 14.17 6.82
C ASN A 218 -4.12 13.01 7.58
N VAL A 219 -4.15 13.10 8.92
CA VAL A 219 -4.53 12.00 9.79
C VAL A 219 -6.05 11.80 9.78
N GLY A 220 -6.47 10.57 9.46
CA GLY A 220 -7.89 10.24 9.33
C GLY A 220 -8.57 10.81 8.07
N GLY A 221 -7.82 11.47 7.18
CA GLY A 221 -8.28 12.05 5.93
C GLY A 221 -7.68 11.41 4.69
N GLN A 222 -8.06 11.93 3.52
CA GLN A 222 -7.51 11.54 2.23
C GLN A 222 -6.25 12.37 1.90
N ASP A 223 -5.55 12.00 0.82
CA ASP A 223 -4.44 12.78 0.31
C ASP A 223 -4.91 14.19 -0.09
N ILE A 224 -4.13 15.21 0.27
CA ILE A 224 -4.34 16.59 -0.14
C ILE A 224 -3.20 16.96 -1.10
N PRO A 225 -3.45 17.10 -2.40
CA PRO A 225 -2.42 17.49 -3.37
C PRO A 225 -1.94 18.92 -3.11
N GLY A 226 -0.73 19.24 -3.58
CA GLY A 226 -0.15 20.58 -3.38
C GLY A 226 -0.98 21.72 -3.93
N SER A 227 -1.75 21.50 -5.00
CA SER A 227 -2.70 22.47 -5.56
C SER A 227 -3.86 22.81 -4.61
N GLN A 228 -4.15 21.98 -3.62
CA GLN A 228 -5.17 22.18 -2.61
C GLN A 228 -4.61 22.64 -1.25
N ASP A 229 -3.29 22.83 -1.13
CA ASP A 229 -2.69 23.39 0.09
C ASP A 229 -3.08 24.85 0.26
N SER A 230 -4.16 25.10 1.00
CA SER A 230 -4.64 26.45 1.34
C SER A 230 -3.62 27.26 2.16
N GLY A 231 -2.56 26.63 2.66
CA GLY A 231 -1.44 27.30 3.33
C GLY A 231 -0.48 28.04 2.38
N GLY A 232 -0.62 27.85 1.07
CA GLY A 232 0.13 28.59 0.04
C GLY A 232 1.55 28.06 -0.23
N LEU A 233 1.97 26.98 0.40
CA LEU A 233 3.30 26.38 0.21
C LEU A 233 3.28 25.19 -0.77
N THR A 234 2.15 24.89 -1.37
CA THR A 234 1.96 23.80 -2.34
C THR A 234 2.49 22.43 -1.83
N ARG A 235 2.25 22.11 -0.56
CA ARG A 235 2.67 20.88 0.08
C ARG A 235 1.65 19.79 -0.17
N THR A 236 2.13 18.59 -0.44
CA THR A 236 1.27 17.38 -0.48
C THR A 236 1.19 16.77 0.91
N TRP A 237 -0.02 16.45 1.35
CA TRP A 237 -0.31 15.74 2.60
C TRP A 237 -0.90 14.38 2.25
N TYR A 238 -0.27 13.34 2.76
CA TYR A 238 -0.67 11.95 2.46
C TYR A 238 -1.58 11.41 3.56
N ASN A 239 -2.42 10.45 3.24
CA ASN A 239 -3.22 9.77 4.26
C ASN A 239 -2.33 8.96 5.21
N ASP A 240 -2.76 8.80 6.46
CA ASP A 240 -1.99 8.16 7.52
C ASP A 240 -2.14 6.63 7.59
N ALA A 241 -3.07 6.05 6.84
CA ALA A 241 -3.40 4.63 6.93
C ALA A 241 -2.20 3.67 6.74
N PRO A 242 -1.19 3.95 5.89
CA PRO A 242 -0.01 3.10 5.75
C PRO A 242 0.89 3.05 6.98
N TYR A 243 0.77 4.01 7.88
CA TYR A 243 1.67 4.17 9.04
C TYR A 243 1.03 3.75 10.35
N ILE A 244 -0.26 3.42 10.36
CA ILE A 244 -0.97 2.99 11.55
C ILE A 244 -0.60 1.55 11.89
N PHE A 245 -0.27 1.36 13.16
CA PHE A 245 0.13 0.09 13.69
C PHE A 245 -0.93 -0.47 14.64
N SER A 246 -1.31 -1.78 14.47
CA SER A 246 -2.17 -2.54 15.36
C SER A 246 -3.66 -2.63 14.99
N ALA A 247 -4.34 -3.58 15.63
CA ALA A 247 -5.78 -3.86 15.50
C ALA A 247 -6.69 -2.68 15.95
N GLY A 248 -6.14 -1.72 16.68
CA GLY A 248 -6.81 -0.47 17.05
C GLY A 248 -6.58 0.61 15.99
N LEU A 249 -7.09 0.42 14.76
CA LEU A 249 -7.02 1.42 13.70
C LEU A 249 -7.67 2.75 14.07
N GLY A 250 -8.38 2.80 15.20
CA GLY A 250 -9.21 3.93 15.54
C GLY A 250 -10.36 4.13 14.55
N VAL A 251 -11.04 5.23 14.70
CA VAL A 251 -12.09 5.69 13.79
C VAL A 251 -11.66 7.00 13.14
N THR A 252 -12.03 7.19 11.89
CA THR A 252 -11.83 8.46 11.21
C THR A 252 -13.00 9.39 11.54
N LEU A 253 -12.66 10.60 11.95
CA LEU A 253 -13.62 11.66 12.24
C LEU A 253 -13.53 12.71 11.14
N GLN A 254 -14.68 13.27 10.74
CA GLN A 254 -14.74 14.34 9.78
C GLN A 254 -15.67 15.44 10.26
N ALA A 255 -15.22 16.67 10.20
CA ALA A 255 -16.05 17.85 10.45
C ALA A 255 -17.09 18.02 9.32
N SER A 256 -18.21 18.68 9.62
CA SER A 256 -19.21 18.99 8.59
C SER A 256 -18.60 19.90 7.51
N ASN A 257 -19.10 19.81 6.27
CA ASN A 257 -18.60 20.58 5.13
C ASN A 257 -18.62 22.11 5.37
N ASN A 258 -19.55 22.58 6.20
CA ASN A 258 -19.69 24.01 6.55
C ASN A 258 -18.85 24.41 7.77
N PHE A 259 -18.08 23.47 8.36
CA PHE A 259 -17.25 23.79 9.51
C PHE A 259 -16.08 24.68 9.09
N ARG A 260 -15.89 25.77 9.81
CA ARG A 260 -14.81 26.73 9.55
C ARG A 260 -13.71 26.56 10.57
N ILE A 261 -12.48 26.54 10.08
CA ILE A 261 -11.28 26.54 10.91
C ILE A 261 -10.92 27.99 11.22
N ASP A 262 -10.67 28.29 12.48
CA ASP A 262 -10.35 29.63 12.98
C ASP A 262 -8.86 29.75 13.33
N TYR A 263 -8.10 30.36 12.46
CA TYR A 263 -6.64 30.51 12.57
C TYR A 263 -6.19 31.70 13.44
N GLN A 264 -6.93 32.06 14.49
CA GLN A 264 -6.57 33.21 15.32
C GLN A 264 -5.20 33.08 16.01
N LYS A 265 -4.76 31.85 16.31
CA LYS A 265 -3.54 31.57 17.10
C LYS A 265 -2.34 31.09 16.30
N MET A 266 -2.50 30.85 15.02
CA MET A 266 -1.42 30.33 14.18
C MET A 266 -1.61 30.75 12.72
N PRO A 267 -0.53 30.88 11.93
CA PRO A 267 -0.63 31.19 10.51
C PRO A 267 -1.40 30.12 9.72
N VAL A 268 -2.19 30.53 8.73
CA VAL A 268 -2.87 29.63 7.78
C VAL A 268 -1.85 28.75 7.04
N SER A 269 -0.65 29.27 6.83
CA SER A 269 0.47 28.55 6.20
C SER A 269 1.01 27.36 7.00
N THR A 270 0.60 27.18 8.26
CA THR A 270 1.06 26.05 9.08
C THR A 270 0.59 24.72 8.48
N ALA A 271 -0.71 24.58 8.19
CA ALA A 271 -1.26 23.43 7.48
C ALA A 271 -2.59 23.82 6.81
N PRO A 272 -3.00 23.17 5.71
CA PRO A 272 -4.27 23.44 5.05
C PRO A 272 -5.47 23.13 5.96
N ALA A 273 -6.57 23.82 5.74
CA ALA A 273 -7.79 23.67 6.53
C ALA A 273 -8.33 22.23 6.55
N ASP A 274 -8.12 21.49 5.48
CA ASP A 274 -8.61 20.12 5.35
C ASP A 274 -7.91 19.14 6.29
N VAL A 275 -6.65 19.40 6.67
CA VAL A 275 -5.96 18.65 7.75
C VAL A 275 -6.68 18.81 9.09
N TYR A 276 -7.22 19.98 9.37
CA TYR A 276 -7.90 20.24 10.64
C TYR A 276 -9.38 19.86 10.64
N LYS A 277 -9.94 19.48 9.49
CA LYS A 277 -11.32 18.99 9.35
C LYS A 277 -11.43 17.48 9.46
N THR A 278 -10.32 16.77 9.45
CA THR A 278 -10.26 15.33 9.63
C THR A 278 -9.45 14.97 10.87
N ALA A 279 -9.71 13.83 11.43
CA ALA A 279 -8.93 13.32 12.56
C ALA A 279 -9.04 11.79 12.64
N ARG A 280 -8.09 11.20 13.32
CA ARG A 280 -8.21 9.82 13.82
C ARG A 280 -8.35 9.83 15.32
N SER A 281 -9.30 9.04 15.82
CA SER A 281 -9.63 8.86 17.23
C SER A 281 -9.69 7.37 17.55
N GLN A 282 -9.56 6.98 18.82
CA GLN A 282 -9.72 5.57 19.22
C GLN A 282 -11.18 5.11 19.11
N GLY A 283 -12.14 6.04 19.20
CA GLY A 283 -13.56 5.76 19.02
C GLY A 283 -14.39 5.94 20.30
N PRO A 284 -15.69 5.66 20.23
CA PRO A 284 -16.63 6.03 21.28
C PRO A 284 -16.60 5.13 22.53
N ASN A 285 -15.91 3.99 22.51
CA ASN A 285 -15.92 3.03 23.62
C ASN A 285 -14.71 3.23 24.54
N GLY A 286 -14.90 3.98 25.63
CA GLY A 286 -13.84 4.29 26.58
C GLY A 286 -13.19 3.06 27.24
N ASP A 287 -13.94 1.98 27.53
CA ASP A 287 -13.39 0.76 28.13
C ASP A 287 -12.42 0.02 27.20
N ILE A 288 -12.67 0.08 25.89
CA ILE A 288 -11.76 -0.47 24.89
C ILE A 288 -10.56 0.47 24.71
N ASN A 289 -10.80 1.77 24.65
CA ASN A 289 -9.76 2.77 24.44
C ASN A 289 -8.71 2.76 25.57
N MET A 290 -9.14 2.56 26.81
CA MET A 290 -8.23 2.44 27.96
C MET A 290 -7.32 1.20 27.92
N LYS A 291 -7.62 0.22 27.06
CA LYS A 291 -6.85 -1.02 26.91
C LYS A 291 -6.04 -1.09 25.63
N SER A 292 -6.10 -0.05 24.80
CA SER A 292 -5.44 0.00 23.50
C SER A 292 -4.76 1.35 23.29
N ASN A 293 -3.76 1.38 22.42
CA ASN A 293 -3.07 2.60 22.00
C ASN A 293 -3.41 2.88 20.54
N LEU A 294 -3.57 4.15 20.21
CA LEU A 294 -3.55 4.61 18.84
C LEU A 294 -2.07 4.82 18.47
N THR A 295 -1.55 4.04 17.52
CA THR A 295 -0.11 3.96 17.27
C THR A 295 0.21 4.13 15.79
N TRP A 296 1.23 4.95 15.49
CA TRP A 296 1.86 5.09 14.16
C TRP A 296 3.33 4.68 14.25
N MET A 297 3.85 4.10 13.16
CA MET A 297 5.26 3.66 13.04
C MET A 297 5.87 4.25 11.77
N PHE A 298 7.10 4.75 11.86
CA PHE A 298 7.81 5.42 10.79
C PHE A 298 9.23 4.91 10.66
N GLN A 299 9.63 4.48 9.47
CA GLN A 299 11.02 4.14 9.17
C GLN A 299 11.83 5.42 8.96
N VAL A 300 12.95 5.54 9.64
CA VAL A 300 13.81 6.72 9.61
C VAL A 300 15.29 6.36 9.60
N ASP A 301 16.14 7.33 9.24
CA ASP A 301 17.58 7.15 9.33
C ASP A 301 18.07 7.26 10.78
N THR A 302 19.04 6.45 11.19
CA THR A 302 19.65 6.53 12.51
C THR A 302 20.66 7.68 12.62
N ASN A 303 21.02 8.06 13.83
CA ASN A 303 21.98 9.12 14.19
C ASN A 303 21.53 10.53 13.80
N PHE A 304 20.23 10.77 13.78
CA PHE A 304 19.62 12.09 13.55
C PHE A 304 18.62 12.42 14.66
N THR A 305 18.44 13.71 14.88
CA THR A 305 17.32 14.23 15.66
C THR A 305 16.13 14.44 14.71
N TYR A 306 14.95 14.01 15.14
CA TYR A 306 13.69 14.19 14.41
C TYR A 306 12.78 15.12 15.17
N ILE A 307 12.13 16.01 14.44
CA ILE A 307 11.08 16.88 14.95
C ILE A 307 9.75 16.33 14.50
N MET A 308 8.90 15.96 15.44
CA MET A 308 7.53 15.53 15.20
C MET A 308 6.57 16.68 15.51
N ARG A 309 5.92 17.21 14.50
CA ARG A 309 4.86 18.21 14.62
C ARG A 309 3.51 17.50 14.60
N LEU A 310 2.82 17.54 15.72
CA LEU A 310 1.49 16.97 15.88
C LEU A 310 0.45 18.09 15.78
N HIS A 311 -0.46 17.99 14.82
CA HIS A 311 -1.51 18.96 14.57
C HIS A 311 -2.81 18.53 15.21
N PHE A 312 -3.46 19.46 15.90
CA PHE A 312 -4.69 19.23 16.65
C PHE A 312 -5.74 20.28 16.32
N CYS A 313 -7.00 19.83 16.20
CA CYS A 313 -8.16 20.69 16.13
C CYS A 313 -9.37 19.92 16.67
N GLU A 314 -9.98 20.41 17.72
CA GLU A 314 -11.21 19.82 18.24
C GLU A 314 -12.43 20.42 17.52
N PHE A 315 -13.19 19.58 16.84
CA PHE A 315 -14.38 20.00 16.09
C PHE A 315 -15.68 19.34 16.55
N GLN A 316 -15.63 18.52 17.61
CA GLN A 316 -16.79 17.87 18.21
C GLN A 316 -17.16 18.47 19.57
N LEU A 317 -16.17 18.53 20.48
CA LEU A 317 -16.35 18.97 21.85
C LEU A 317 -16.18 20.48 22.00
N SER A 318 -16.61 21.05 23.16
CA SER A 318 -16.58 22.49 23.39
C SER A 318 -16.06 22.91 24.76
N LYS A 319 -15.78 21.96 25.66
CA LYS A 319 -15.32 22.25 27.02
C LYS A 319 -13.97 21.58 27.27
N ILE A 320 -13.09 22.29 27.98
CA ILE A 320 -11.84 21.73 28.48
C ILE A 320 -12.11 20.53 29.40
N ASN A 321 -11.14 19.62 29.49
CA ASN A 321 -11.20 18.40 30.29
C ASN A 321 -12.33 17.40 29.89
N GLN A 322 -12.97 17.58 28.70
CA GLN A 322 -13.88 16.55 28.19
C GLN A 322 -13.13 15.35 27.60
N LYS A 323 -11.99 15.57 26.97
CA LYS A 323 -11.13 14.57 26.38
C LYS A 323 -9.67 14.93 26.63
N VAL A 324 -8.98 14.08 27.37
CA VAL A 324 -7.55 14.24 27.68
C VAL A 324 -6.82 12.94 27.45
N PHE A 325 -5.58 13.04 26.95
CA PHE A 325 -4.80 11.87 26.57
C PHE A 325 -3.30 12.10 26.76
N ASN A 326 -2.55 11.01 26.83
CA ASN A 326 -1.11 11.00 26.90
C ASN A 326 -0.50 10.76 25.51
N ILE A 327 0.69 11.30 25.28
CA ILE A 327 1.47 11.14 24.05
C ILE A 327 2.82 10.54 24.39
N PHE A 328 3.18 9.45 23.72
CA PHE A 328 4.46 8.78 23.83
C PHE A 328 5.14 8.70 22.46
N ILE A 329 6.44 8.96 22.44
CA ILE A 329 7.28 8.82 21.23
C ILE A 329 8.44 7.88 21.58
N ASN A 330 8.58 6.79 20.85
CA ASN A 330 9.51 5.69 21.15
C ASN A 330 9.41 5.23 22.62
N ASN A 331 8.19 5.01 23.10
CA ASN A 331 7.88 4.61 24.49
C ASN A 331 8.35 5.60 25.58
N ARG A 332 8.79 6.81 25.21
CA ARG A 332 9.12 7.89 26.12
C ARG A 332 7.97 8.89 26.19
N THR A 333 7.72 9.42 27.37
CA THR A 333 6.65 10.40 27.57
C THR A 333 6.99 11.72 26.89
N ALA A 334 6.15 12.12 25.95
CA ALA A 334 6.16 13.46 25.34
C ALA A 334 5.14 14.37 26.02
N GLN A 335 3.97 13.82 26.39
CA GLN A 335 2.92 14.47 27.16
C GLN A 335 2.29 13.40 28.08
N GLY A 336 2.37 13.56 29.39
CA GLY A 336 2.01 12.50 30.34
C GLY A 336 0.98 12.92 31.39
N ASP A 337 0.69 12.00 32.32
CA ASP A 337 -0.39 12.11 33.31
C ASP A 337 -0.33 13.34 34.23
N THR A 338 0.82 13.94 34.44
CA THR A 338 0.94 15.20 35.22
C THR A 338 0.47 16.42 34.47
N ASN A 339 0.50 16.37 33.14
CA ASN A 339 0.07 17.43 32.22
C ASN A 339 -0.37 16.79 30.88
N PRO A 340 -1.50 16.07 30.85
CA PRO A 340 -1.97 15.39 29.64
C PRO A 340 -2.40 16.37 28.57
N ALA A 341 -2.49 15.90 27.35
CA ALA A 341 -2.95 16.66 26.21
C ALA A 341 -4.44 16.98 26.33
N ASP A 342 -4.79 18.25 26.32
CA ASP A 342 -6.15 18.75 26.17
C ASP A 342 -6.16 19.78 25.02
N ILE A 343 -6.75 19.39 23.89
CA ILE A 343 -6.76 20.21 22.67
C ILE A 343 -7.47 21.53 22.92
N LEU A 344 -8.58 21.54 23.66
CA LEU A 344 -9.35 22.76 23.93
C LEU A 344 -8.61 23.70 24.90
N ALA A 345 -7.88 23.16 25.86
CA ALA A 345 -7.04 23.97 26.74
C ALA A 345 -5.89 24.63 25.96
N TRP A 346 -5.29 23.90 25.01
CA TRP A 346 -4.21 24.44 24.18
C TRP A 346 -4.71 25.45 23.15
N SER A 347 -5.77 25.10 22.43
CA SER A 347 -6.31 25.93 21.33
C SER A 347 -7.15 27.10 21.83
N GLY A 348 -7.82 26.96 22.95
CA GLY A 348 -8.75 27.95 23.53
C GLY A 348 -10.17 27.89 22.98
N GLY A 349 -10.48 26.96 22.10
CA GLY A 349 -11.84 26.80 21.58
C GLY A 349 -12.01 25.78 20.48
N LYS A 350 -13.26 25.41 20.26
CA LYS A 350 -13.66 24.51 19.19
C LYS A 350 -13.38 25.13 17.82
N GLY A 351 -12.75 24.36 16.93
CA GLY A 351 -12.41 24.81 15.58
C GLY A 351 -11.15 25.67 15.49
N VAL A 352 -10.49 25.93 16.61
CA VAL A 352 -9.21 26.63 16.65
C VAL A 352 -8.09 25.60 16.57
N PRO A 353 -7.26 25.61 15.51
CA PRO A 353 -6.18 24.66 15.37
C PRO A 353 -4.99 25.03 16.26
N THR A 354 -4.23 24.02 16.64
CA THR A 354 -2.96 24.17 17.35
C THR A 354 -2.01 23.03 16.93
N TYR A 355 -0.71 23.18 17.21
CA TYR A 355 0.25 22.10 17.03
C TYR A 355 1.23 22.04 18.21
N LYS A 356 1.91 20.92 18.33
CA LYS A 356 3.01 20.70 19.28
C LYS A 356 4.19 20.06 18.57
N ASP A 357 5.37 20.60 18.81
CA ASP A 357 6.63 20.11 18.27
C ASP A 357 7.40 19.35 19.35
N TYR A 358 7.77 18.12 19.03
CA TYR A 358 8.57 17.25 19.89
C TYR A 358 9.86 16.83 19.18
N ALA A 359 10.99 16.88 19.88
CA ALA A 359 12.30 16.48 19.38
C ALA A 359 12.71 15.14 19.98
N ILE A 360 13.17 14.20 19.13
CA ILE A 360 13.70 12.90 19.56
C ILE A 360 14.94 12.54 18.76
N TYR A 361 15.99 12.08 19.45
CA TYR A 361 17.17 11.52 18.82
C TYR A 361 17.00 10.01 18.62
N VAL A 362 17.32 9.53 17.41
CA VAL A 362 17.26 8.11 17.02
C VAL A 362 18.68 7.57 16.91
N ASP A 363 19.08 6.72 17.85
CA ASP A 363 20.42 6.13 17.95
C ASP A 363 20.48 4.79 17.21
N ALA A 364 21.61 4.49 16.55
CA ALA A 364 21.89 3.21 15.92
C ALA A 364 22.10 2.05 16.92
N ASN A 365 22.41 2.34 18.19
CA ASN A 365 22.84 1.36 19.18
C ASN A 365 21.74 0.80 20.10
N THR A 366 20.49 1.24 19.95
CA THR A 366 19.38 0.67 20.73
C THR A 366 18.98 -0.68 20.14
N GLY A 367 19.58 -1.74 20.63
CA GLY A 367 19.30 -3.12 20.22
C GLY A 367 17.80 -3.45 20.27
N GLY A 368 17.18 -3.51 19.11
CA GLY A 368 15.76 -3.76 18.91
C GLY A 368 15.05 -2.67 18.09
N GLY A 369 15.39 -2.45 16.82
CA GLY A 369 14.63 -1.63 15.90
C GLY A 369 15.04 -0.15 15.84
N GLY A 370 16.34 0.16 15.84
CA GLY A 370 16.87 1.53 15.81
C GLY A 370 16.58 2.38 14.56
N GLU A 371 15.84 1.86 13.60
CA GLU A 371 15.47 2.55 12.36
C GLU A 371 14.00 3.01 12.36
N GLU A 372 13.33 3.04 13.52
CA GLU A 372 11.89 3.36 13.60
C GLU A 372 11.58 4.43 14.65
N ILE A 373 10.59 5.27 14.34
CA ILE A 373 9.93 6.13 15.33
C ILE A 373 8.50 5.66 15.51
N SER A 374 8.11 5.41 16.76
CA SER A 374 6.71 5.15 17.12
C SER A 374 6.08 6.37 17.77
N LEU A 375 4.87 6.72 17.36
CA LEU A 375 3.99 7.66 18.05
C LEU A 375 2.83 6.87 18.63
N GLN A 376 2.61 7.00 19.94
CA GLN A 376 1.51 6.32 20.63
C GLN A 376 0.69 7.35 21.42
N MET A 377 -0.62 7.18 21.39
CA MET A 377 -1.56 8.02 22.12
C MET A 377 -2.52 7.15 22.91
N THR A 378 -2.73 7.48 24.18
CA THR A 378 -3.61 6.75 25.09
C THR A 378 -4.50 7.71 25.86
N PRO A 379 -5.76 7.38 26.18
CA PRO A 379 -6.57 8.20 27.05
C PRO A 379 -5.89 8.38 28.41
N SER A 380 -6.09 9.54 29.03
CA SER A 380 -5.66 9.79 30.41
C SER A 380 -6.86 9.77 31.36
N THR A 381 -6.65 9.33 32.59
CA THR A 381 -7.63 9.42 33.67
C THR A 381 -7.52 10.71 34.47
N PHE A 382 -6.56 11.56 34.15
CA PHE A 382 -6.33 12.82 34.85
C PHE A 382 -7.56 13.73 34.74
N GLY A 383 -7.95 14.33 35.83
CA GLY A 383 -9.12 15.23 35.87
C GLY A 383 -10.47 14.55 35.64
N LYS A 384 -10.52 13.22 35.52
CA LYS A 384 -11.76 12.41 35.25
C LYS A 384 -12.50 12.93 34.03
N PRO A 385 -11.92 12.80 32.82
CA PRO A 385 -12.53 13.30 31.58
C PRO A 385 -13.88 12.63 31.31
N GLU A 386 -14.72 13.31 30.55
CA GLU A 386 -16.01 12.78 30.11
C GLU A 386 -15.85 11.65 29.08
N TYR A 387 -14.82 11.78 28.19
CA TYR A 387 -14.54 10.83 27.12
C TYR A 387 -13.11 10.30 27.25
N TYR A 388 -12.97 9.00 27.42
CA TYR A 388 -11.68 8.30 27.36
C TYR A 388 -11.33 8.04 25.90
N ASP A 389 -10.66 8.99 25.26
CA ASP A 389 -10.31 8.96 23.83
C ASP A 389 -9.05 9.82 23.57
N ALA A 390 -8.33 9.50 22.50
CA ALA A 390 -7.21 10.29 21.99
C ALA A 390 -7.47 10.64 20.52
N GLN A 391 -6.99 11.81 20.09
CA GLN A 391 -7.25 12.32 18.73
C GLN A 391 -6.03 13.00 18.15
N LEU A 392 -5.81 12.81 16.83
CA LEU A 392 -4.80 13.49 16.02
C LEU A 392 -5.39 13.91 14.68
N ASN A 393 -5.07 15.11 14.19
CA ASN A 393 -5.56 15.65 12.91
C ASN A 393 -4.51 15.61 11.81
N GLY A 394 -3.25 15.87 12.14
CA GLY A 394 -2.15 15.85 11.19
C GLY A 394 -0.82 15.58 11.84
N LEU A 395 0.13 15.13 11.04
CA LEU A 395 1.47 14.80 11.51
C LEU A 395 2.50 15.20 10.46
N GLU A 396 3.55 15.89 10.90
CA GLU A 396 4.77 16.09 10.10
C GLU A 396 5.97 15.55 10.86
N ILE A 397 6.90 14.92 10.14
CA ILE A 397 8.19 14.46 10.71
C ILE A 397 9.30 15.08 9.87
N PHE A 398 10.17 15.80 10.54
CA PHE A 398 11.33 16.46 9.95
C PHE A 398 12.62 15.88 10.52
N LYS A 399 13.54 15.51 9.65
CA LYS A 399 14.90 15.17 10.05
C LYS A 399 15.70 16.45 10.19
N MET A 400 16.33 16.66 11.34
CA MET A 400 17.14 17.84 11.65
C MET A 400 18.60 17.60 11.29
N ASP A 401 19.26 18.62 10.76
CA ASP A 401 20.67 18.51 10.40
C ASP A 401 21.57 18.30 11.62
N THR A 402 22.57 17.45 11.43
CA THR A 402 23.65 17.24 12.40
C THR A 402 24.94 17.74 11.77
N MET A 403 25.54 18.76 12.35
CA MET A 403 26.76 19.37 11.82
C MET A 403 26.63 19.75 10.32
N LYS A 404 25.51 20.37 9.93
CA LYS A 404 25.20 20.75 8.55
C LYS A 404 25.09 19.56 7.57
N ASN A 405 24.68 18.41 8.07
CA ASN A 405 24.48 17.21 7.27
C ASN A 405 23.06 16.66 7.45
N LEU A 406 22.31 16.52 6.36
CA LEU A 406 21.00 15.90 6.27
C LEU A 406 21.03 14.58 5.49
N ALA A 407 22.17 14.21 4.88
CA ALA A 407 22.29 13.05 4.02
C ALA A 407 22.12 11.75 4.81
N GLY A 408 21.10 10.99 4.48
CA GLY A 408 20.90 9.62 4.94
C GLY A 408 21.60 8.60 4.02
N PRO A 409 21.68 7.33 4.41
CA PRO A 409 22.18 6.26 3.57
C PRO A 409 21.25 6.00 2.39
N ASN A 410 21.80 5.48 1.28
CA ASN A 410 20.96 4.89 0.25
C ASN A 410 20.26 3.66 0.80
N PRO A 411 19.01 3.39 0.40
CA PRO A 411 18.37 2.12 0.73
C PRO A 411 19.23 0.97 0.17
N LYS A 412 19.24 -0.16 0.89
CA LYS A 412 19.96 -1.35 0.45
C LYS A 412 19.36 -1.82 -0.88
N PRO A 413 20.17 -2.10 -1.90
CA PRO A 413 19.65 -2.65 -3.15
C PRO A 413 18.94 -3.98 -2.89
N SER A 414 17.82 -4.20 -3.57
CA SER A 414 17.10 -5.46 -3.50
C SER A 414 18.02 -6.63 -3.92
N PRO A 415 17.94 -7.81 -3.30
CA PRO A 415 18.80 -8.97 -3.63
C PRO A 415 18.81 -9.38 -5.11
N MET A 416 17.85 -8.92 -5.91
CA MET A 416 17.84 -9.17 -7.36
C MET A 416 18.97 -8.50 -8.14
N GLN A 417 19.58 -7.41 -7.65
CA GLN A 417 20.70 -6.74 -8.34
C GLN A 417 22.04 -7.44 -8.13
N ALA A 418 22.23 -8.20 -7.04
CA ALA A 418 23.42 -8.99 -6.82
C ALA A 418 23.62 -10.11 -7.86
N ASN A 419 22.56 -10.51 -8.58
CA ASN A 419 22.63 -11.54 -9.62
C ASN A 419 22.92 -11.00 -11.04
N GLU A 420 22.84 -9.70 -11.28
CA GLU A 420 23.24 -9.15 -12.59
C GLU A 420 24.76 -8.98 -12.73
N ASP A 421 25.47 -8.76 -11.65
CA ASP A 421 26.95 -8.69 -11.66
C ASP A 421 27.58 -10.07 -11.87
N VAL A 422 26.92 -11.15 -11.46
CA VAL A 422 27.35 -12.53 -11.71
C VAL A 422 27.12 -12.93 -13.18
N LYS A 423 26.20 -12.30 -13.91
CA LYS A 423 26.00 -12.56 -15.35
C LYS A 423 27.05 -11.92 -16.25
N LYS A 424 27.87 -11.00 -15.77
CA LYS A 424 28.96 -10.38 -16.55
C LYS A 424 30.22 -11.26 -16.64
N GLU A 425 30.39 -12.26 -15.77
CA GLU A 425 31.53 -13.17 -15.81
C GLU A 425 31.38 -14.34 -16.81
N PHE A 426 30.20 -14.55 -17.39
CA PHE A 426 29.92 -15.64 -18.35
C PHE A 426 29.86 -15.19 -19.82
N GLN A 427 30.45 -14.06 -20.19
CA GLN A 427 30.59 -13.62 -21.60
C GLN A 427 31.89 -14.00 -22.26
N GLY A 428 32.41 -15.19 -21.97
CA GLY A 428 33.49 -15.81 -22.73
C GLY A 428 32.98 -16.97 -23.55
N ASN A 429 32.24 -16.77 -24.63
CA ASN A 429 32.24 -17.59 -25.86
C ASN A 429 31.12 -17.18 -26.84
N LYS A 430 31.27 -16.01 -27.45
CA LYS A 430 30.29 -15.51 -28.45
C LYS A 430 30.41 -16.16 -29.85
N ARG A 431 31.15 -17.23 -30.04
CA ARG A 431 31.32 -17.88 -31.37
C ARG A 431 30.50 -19.15 -31.59
N ILE A 432 29.96 -19.80 -30.54
CA ILE A 432 29.18 -21.02 -30.68
C ILE A 432 27.67 -20.78 -30.74
N THR A 433 27.18 -19.70 -30.11
CA THR A 433 25.73 -19.39 -30.08
C THR A 433 25.17 -18.83 -31.41
N ALA A 434 26.01 -18.25 -32.24
CA ALA A 434 25.59 -17.74 -33.54
C ALA A 434 25.32 -18.86 -34.58
N PHE A 435 25.91 -20.03 -34.41
CA PHE A 435 25.68 -21.17 -35.34
C PHE A 435 24.41 -21.96 -35.02
N VAL A 436 23.96 -21.98 -33.76
CA VAL A 436 22.73 -22.67 -33.35
C VAL A 436 21.47 -21.87 -33.67
N ILE A 437 21.53 -20.54 -33.61
CA ILE A 437 20.39 -19.67 -33.94
C ILE A 437 20.18 -19.57 -35.47
N GLY A 438 21.24 -19.67 -36.27
CA GLY A 438 21.16 -19.65 -37.74
C GLY A 438 20.52 -20.91 -38.31
N SER A 439 20.72 -22.07 -37.70
CA SER A 439 20.16 -23.35 -38.17
C SER A 439 18.69 -23.55 -37.78
N ALA A 440 18.25 -23.04 -36.62
CA ALA A 440 16.85 -23.12 -36.21
C ALA A 440 15.94 -22.17 -37.00
N GLY A 441 16.42 -21.01 -37.41
CA GLY A 441 15.68 -20.02 -38.22
C GLY A 441 15.41 -20.50 -39.66
N GLY A 442 16.36 -21.26 -40.24
CA GLY A 442 16.22 -21.79 -41.61
C GLY A 442 15.14 -22.88 -41.71
N VAL A 443 15.04 -23.75 -40.72
CA VAL A 443 14.02 -24.83 -40.70
C VAL A 443 12.62 -24.28 -40.47
N ALA A 444 12.47 -23.26 -39.61
CA ALA A 444 11.19 -22.64 -39.35
C ALA A 444 10.62 -21.89 -40.58
N THR A 445 11.47 -21.23 -41.34
CA THR A 445 11.05 -20.55 -42.60
C THR A 445 10.67 -21.53 -43.69
N VAL A 446 11.38 -22.65 -43.86
CA VAL A 446 11.01 -23.69 -44.83
C VAL A 446 9.71 -24.36 -44.46
N LEU A 447 9.45 -24.64 -43.18
CA LEU A 447 8.18 -25.19 -42.71
C LEU A 447 7.01 -24.23 -42.87
N LEU A 448 7.20 -22.93 -42.67
CA LEU A 448 6.19 -21.88 -42.90
C LEU A 448 5.87 -21.73 -44.42
N CYS A 449 6.87 -21.80 -45.27
CA CYS A 449 6.68 -21.76 -46.72
C CYS A 449 5.96 -23.01 -47.22
N ALA A 450 6.25 -24.21 -46.67
CA ALA A 450 5.57 -25.44 -47.01
C ALA A 450 4.10 -25.43 -46.57
N LEU A 451 3.84 -24.87 -45.37
CA LEU A 451 2.46 -24.68 -44.88
C LEU A 451 1.65 -23.67 -45.71
N CYS A 452 2.25 -22.57 -46.12
CA CYS A 452 1.64 -21.60 -46.99
C CYS A 452 1.36 -22.17 -48.38
N PHE A 453 2.29 -22.98 -48.91
CA PHE A 453 2.11 -23.65 -50.20
C PHE A 453 0.98 -24.73 -50.19
N THR A 454 0.91 -25.50 -49.11
CA THR A 454 -0.20 -26.48 -48.93
C THR A 454 -1.56 -25.80 -48.71
N MET A 455 -1.62 -24.68 -48.02
CA MET A 455 -2.83 -23.88 -47.88
C MET A 455 -3.23 -23.21 -49.20
N TYR A 456 -2.28 -22.76 -49.99
CA TYR A 456 -2.55 -22.22 -51.32
C TYR A 456 -3.06 -23.28 -52.29
N GLN A 457 -2.54 -24.52 -52.26
CA GLN A 457 -3.04 -25.65 -53.03
C GLN A 457 -4.45 -26.09 -52.61
N ARG A 458 -4.79 -26.04 -51.31
CA ARG A 458 -6.13 -26.33 -50.82
C ARG A 458 -7.20 -25.33 -51.24
N LYS A 459 -6.84 -24.04 -51.44
CA LYS A 459 -7.76 -23.01 -51.91
C LYS A 459 -8.20 -23.16 -53.40
N ARG A 460 -7.49 -24.01 -54.17
CA ARG A 460 -7.81 -24.23 -55.61
C ARG A 460 -8.81 -25.38 -55.89
N LYS A 461 -9.32 -26.08 -54.86
CA LYS A 461 -10.17 -27.25 -55.03
C LYS A 461 -11.55 -27.20 -54.39
N PHE A 462 -12.10 -26.04 -54.09
CA PHE A 462 -13.49 -26.01 -53.64
C PHE A 462 -14.19 -24.76 -54.18
N SER A 463 -14.76 -24.93 -55.37
CA SER A 463 -15.88 -24.13 -55.86
C SER A 463 -17.04 -25.09 -56.05
N GLY A 464 -18.13 -24.89 -55.32
CA GLY A 464 -19.41 -25.54 -55.57
C GLY A 464 -20.15 -25.97 -54.31
N SER A 465 -21.30 -25.33 -54.14
CA SER A 465 -22.49 -25.82 -53.43
C SER A 465 -22.76 -25.37 -52.00
N GLU A 466 -23.91 -24.72 -51.95
CA GLU A 466 -24.62 -24.18 -50.80
C GLU A 466 -25.02 -25.27 -49.76
N SER A 467 -24.94 -24.89 -48.42
CA SER A 467 -26.13 -24.91 -47.54
C SER A 467 -25.73 -24.72 -46.09
N HIS A 468 -26.54 -23.97 -45.40
CA HIS A 468 -26.74 -23.72 -43.97
C HIS A 468 -26.05 -24.65 -42.96
N THR A 469 -25.32 -24.07 -42.01
CA THR A 469 -25.62 -24.10 -40.54
C THR A 469 -24.46 -23.48 -39.74
N SER A 470 -24.86 -22.81 -38.69
CA SER A 470 -24.13 -22.19 -37.61
C SER A 470 -22.82 -22.85 -37.18
N SER A 471 -21.75 -22.09 -37.04
CA SER A 471 -20.71 -22.33 -36.02
C SER A 471 -19.71 -21.17 -35.90
N TRP A 472 -19.54 -20.71 -34.73
CA TRP A 472 -18.49 -19.96 -34.09
C TRP A 472 -17.09 -19.98 -34.72
N LEU A 473 -16.48 -18.83 -34.94
CA LEU A 473 -15.06 -18.51 -34.66
C LEU A 473 -14.75 -17.02 -34.92
N PRO A 474 -13.66 -16.46 -34.33
CA PRO A 474 -13.49 -15.04 -34.09
C PRO A 474 -12.79 -14.34 -35.28
N ILE A 475 -13.14 -13.08 -35.51
CA ILE A 475 -12.50 -12.25 -36.53
C ILE A 475 -11.63 -11.19 -35.87
N TYR A 476 -10.32 -11.29 -36.13
CA TYR A 476 -9.38 -10.17 -36.09
C TYR A 476 -9.63 -9.30 -37.33
N GLY A 477 -9.61 -8.00 -37.14
CA GLY A 477 -9.64 -7.06 -38.22
C GLY A 477 -9.24 -5.67 -37.80
N ASN A 478 -7.97 -5.36 -38.05
CA ASN A 478 -7.45 -4.00 -38.12
C ASN A 478 -7.97 -3.34 -39.41
N SER A 479 -8.38 -2.10 -39.35
CA SER A 479 -8.04 -1.15 -40.40
C SER A 479 -8.42 0.29 -40.04
N HIS A 480 -7.50 1.16 -40.34
CA HIS A 480 -7.59 2.62 -40.37
C HIS A 480 -8.60 3.10 -41.41
N THR A 481 -9.30 4.19 -41.22
CA THR A 481 -9.15 5.46 -41.94
C THR A 481 -10.26 6.45 -41.64
N SER A 482 -9.79 7.68 -41.38
CA SER A 482 -10.26 9.02 -41.77
C SER A 482 -11.70 9.50 -41.50
N ALA A 483 -11.69 10.55 -40.80
CA ALA A 483 -12.48 11.78 -40.67
C ALA A 483 -13.69 12.00 -41.63
N THR A 484 -14.80 12.39 -41.03
CA THR A 484 -15.57 13.56 -41.48
C THR A 484 -16.39 14.16 -40.31
N LYS A 485 -16.33 15.47 -40.22
CA LYS A 485 -17.08 16.33 -39.28
C LYS A 485 -18.57 16.33 -39.61
N SER A 486 -19.43 16.27 -38.61
CA SER A 486 -20.67 17.04 -38.62
C SER A 486 -21.11 17.36 -37.19
N THR A 487 -21.25 18.64 -36.96
CA THR A 487 -21.81 19.31 -35.77
C THR A 487 -23.28 18.98 -35.61
N ILE A 488 -23.68 18.61 -34.37
CA ILE A 488 -24.97 18.99 -33.79
C ILE A 488 -24.85 18.95 -32.27
N SER A 489 -25.22 20.06 -31.66
CA SER A 489 -25.30 20.33 -30.23
C SER A 489 -26.36 19.49 -29.51
N GLY A 490 -26.05 19.08 -28.27
CA GLY A 490 -27.09 18.54 -27.40
C GLY A 490 -26.58 17.88 -26.13
N LYS A 491 -26.59 18.60 -25.00
CA LYS A 491 -26.65 18.14 -23.61
C LYS A 491 -25.55 17.22 -23.07
N SER A 492 -24.81 17.79 -22.13
CA SER A 492 -23.95 17.14 -21.16
C SER A 492 -24.64 15.96 -20.45
N ASN A 493 -24.09 14.76 -20.64
CA ASN A 493 -24.18 13.69 -19.68
C ASN A 493 -22.75 13.29 -19.35
N ASN A 494 -22.35 13.50 -18.10
CA ASN A 494 -21.15 12.92 -17.51
C ASN A 494 -21.35 11.39 -17.44
N GLY A 495 -21.05 10.69 -18.52
CA GLY A 495 -20.88 9.25 -18.52
C GLY A 495 -19.47 8.93 -18.06
N SER A 496 -19.35 8.28 -16.92
CA SER A 496 -18.10 7.79 -16.35
C SER A 496 -17.35 6.91 -17.37
N HIS A 497 -16.02 6.93 -17.29
CA HIS A 497 -15.07 6.17 -18.12
C HIS A 497 -15.34 4.64 -18.12
N LEU A 498 -16.07 4.14 -17.10
CA LEU A 498 -16.53 2.77 -16.89
C LEU A 498 -17.48 2.25 -17.97
N SER A 499 -18.33 3.12 -18.53
CA SER A 499 -19.35 2.69 -19.49
C SER A 499 -18.76 2.12 -20.79
N ASN A 500 -17.51 2.48 -21.14
CA ASN A 500 -16.84 2.00 -22.35
C ASN A 500 -16.03 0.71 -22.14
N LEU A 501 -15.55 0.41 -20.92
CA LEU A 501 -14.76 -0.78 -20.61
C LEU A 501 -15.63 -2.00 -20.25
N ALA A 502 -16.75 -1.79 -19.61
CA ALA A 502 -17.69 -2.84 -19.20
C ALA A 502 -18.82 -3.10 -20.22
N ALA A 503 -19.00 -2.18 -21.17
CA ALA A 503 -20.02 -2.29 -22.19
C ALA A 503 -19.82 -3.55 -23.06
N GLY A 504 -20.62 -4.57 -22.80
CA GLY A 504 -20.62 -5.86 -23.51
C GLY A 504 -20.04 -7.05 -22.72
N LEU A 505 -19.46 -6.85 -21.50
CA LEU A 505 -18.89 -7.94 -20.70
C LEU A 505 -19.79 -8.39 -19.55
N CYS A 506 -20.58 -7.49 -18.97
CA CYS A 506 -21.58 -7.81 -17.94
C CYS A 506 -22.83 -6.91 -18.09
N ARG A 507 -23.96 -7.37 -17.53
CA ARG A 507 -25.24 -6.67 -17.63
C ARG A 507 -25.26 -5.41 -16.78
N ARG A 508 -25.76 -4.31 -17.34
CA ARG A 508 -26.09 -3.11 -16.58
C ARG A 508 -27.55 -3.18 -16.17
N PHE A 509 -27.81 -3.07 -14.88
CA PHE A 509 -29.14 -3.03 -14.30
C PHE A 509 -29.60 -1.60 -14.06
N SER A 510 -30.86 -1.33 -14.22
CA SER A 510 -31.46 -0.06 -13.79
C SER A 510 -31.64 -0.05 -12.27
N LEU A 511 -31.62 1.14 -11.68
CA LEU A 511 -31.87 1.30 -10.24
C LEU A 511 -33.27 0.81 -9.84
N SER A 512 -34.25 0.90 -10.75
CA SER A 512 -35.61 0.41 -10.54
C SER A 512 -35.66 -1.13 -10.41
N GLU A 513 -34.90 -1.87 -11.24
CA GLU A 513 -34.77 -3.33 -11.13
C GLU A 513 -34.15 -3.73 -9.80
N ILE A 514 -33.09 -3.02 -9.38
CA ILE A 514 -32.42 -3.28 -8.09
C ILE A 514 -33.34 -3.02 -6.90
N LYS A 515 -34.04 -1.88 -6.91
CA LYS A 515 -35.02 -1.56 -5.86
C LYS A 515 -36.16 -2.57 -5.81
N HIS A 516 -36.69 -2.98 -6.95
CA HIS A 516 -37.71 -4.01 -7.01
C HIS A 516 -37.22 -5.34 -6.45
N GLY A 517 -36.03 -5.79 -6.88
CA GLY A 517 -35.42 -7.05 -6.46
C GLY A 517 -35.06 -7.11 -4.97
N THR A 518 -34.80 -5.96 -4.32
CA THR A 518 -34.44 -5.85 -2.90
C THR A 518 -35.57 -5.34 -2.01
N HIS A 519 -36.78 -5.17 -2.54
CA HIS A 519 -37.90 -4.49 -1.86
C HIS A 519 -37.48 -3.10 -1.35
N ASN A 520 -36.88 -2.29 -2.23
CA ASN A 520 -36.39 -0.94 -1.93
C ASN A 520 -35.29 -0.92 -0.87
N PHE A 521 -34.34 -1.89 -0.95
CA PHE A 521 -33.25 -2.07 0.04
C PHE A 521 -33.75 -2.32 1.47
N ASP A 522 -34.76 -3.16 1.59
CA ASP A 522 -35.34 -3.53 2.88
C ASP A 522 -34.27 -4.13 3.79
N GLU A 523 -34.20 -3.63 5.04
CA GLU A 523 -33.22 -4.06 6.05
C GLU A 523 -33.32 -5.56 6.37
N SER A 524 -34.49 -6.18 6.23
CA SER A 524 -34.70 -7.61 6.45
C SER A 524 -33.96 -8.46 5.41
N ASN A 525 -33.61 -7.91 4.27
CA ASN A 525 -32.84 -8.56 3.21
C ASN A 525 -31.32 -8.37 3.36
N VAL A 526 -30.85 -7.68 4.38
CA VAL A 526 -29.41 -7.50 4.63
C VAL A 526 -28.80 -8.83 5.06
N ILE A 527 -27.82 -9.31 4.28
CA ILE A 527 -27.07 -10.55 4.52
C ILE A 527 -25.63 -10.29 4.94
N GLY A 528 -25.15 -9.04 4.85
CA GLY A 528 -23.81 -8.66 5.28
C GLY A 528 -23.68 -7.15 5.37
N VAL A 529 -22.84 -6.70 6.33
CA VAL A 529 -22.48 -5.29 6.53
C VAL A 529 -20.98 -5.22 6.70
N GLY A 530 -20.32 -4.37 5.93
CA GLY A 530 -18.86 -4.18 5.99
C GLY A 530 -18.46 -2.74 5.69
N GLY A 531 -17.17 -2.45 5.69
CA GLY A 531 -16.61 -1.14 5.37
C GLY A 531 -16.99 -0.63 3.97
N PHE A 532 -17.34 -1.52 3.07
CA PHE A 532 -17.76 -1.24 1.68
C PHE A 532 -19.24 -0.89 1.54
N GLY A 533 -20.06 -1.11 2.55
CA GLY A 533 -21.50 -0.94 2.52
C GLY A 533 -22.28 -2.18 2.96
N LYS A 534 -23.53 -2.26 2.53
CA LYS A 534 -24.46 -3.36 2.85
C LYS A 534 -24.61 -4.30 1.66
N VAL A 535 -24.72 -5.59 1.94
CA VAL A 535 -25.04 -6.63 0.96
C VAL A 535 -26.48 -7.11 1.21
N TYR A 536 -27.30 -7.08 0.18
CA TYR A 536 -28.69 -7.46 0.23
C TYR A 536 -28.91 -8.77 -0.56
N LYS A 537 -29.75 -9.64 -0.03
CA LYS A 537 -30.35 -10.71 -0.81
C LYS A 537 -31.43 -10.11 -1.69
N GLY A 538 -31.39 -10.43 -2.96
CA GLY A 538 -32.38 -9.97 -3.92
C GLY A 538 -32.89 -11.08 -4.84
N VAL A 539 -33.93 -10.77 -5.60
CA VAL A 539 -34.48 -11.64 -6.64
C VAL A 539 -34.64 -10.82 -7.91
N ILE A 540 -34.06 -11.30 -9.00
CA ILE A 540 -34.13 -10.66 -10.33
C ILE A 540 -34.71 -11.64 -11.37
N ASP A 541 -35.09 -11.13 -12.53
CA ASP A 541 -35.54 -11.93 -13.70
C ASP A 541 -36.59 -13.01 -13.34
N GLY A 542 -37.57 -12.66 -12.49
CA GLY A 542 -38.70 -13.54 -12.17
C GLY A 542 -38.37 -14.73 -11.24
N GLY A 543 -37.20 -14.78 -10.58
CA GLY A 543 -36.92 -15.87 -9.62
C GLY A 543 -35.46 -16.10 -9.28
N THR A 544 -34.53 -15.52 -10.03
CA THR A 544 -33.10 -15.71 -9.81
C THR A 544 -32.64 -15.02 -8.52
N LYS A 545 -32.15 -15.78 -7.55
CA LYS A 545 -31.61 -15.26 -6.29
C LYS A 545 -30.23 -14.66 -6.53
N VAL A 546 -30.01 -13.43 -6.05
CA VAL A 546 -28.75 -12.70 -6.19
C VAL A 546 -28.31 -12.08 -4.86
N ALA A 547 -27.01 -11.80 -4.76
CA ALA A 547 -26.46 -10.94 -3.72
C ALA A 547 -26.13 -9.57 -4.32
N ILE A 548 -26.64 -8.49 -3.72
CA ILE A 548 -26.51 -7.13 -4.21
C ILE A 548 -25.69 -6.34 -3.19
N LYS A 549 -24.43 -6.07 -3.55
CA LYS A 549 -23.50 -5.26 -2.74
C LYS A 549 -23.70 -3.79 -3.10
N LYS A 550 -24.26 -3.03 -2.19
CA LYS A 550 -24.46 -1.59 -2.32
C LYS A 550 -23.27 -0.86 -1.75
N SER A 551 -22.50 -0.19 -2.60
CA SER A 551 -21.34 0.60 -2.21
C SER A 551 -21.74 1.99 -1.77
N ASN A 552 -20.90 2.63 -0.94
CA ASN A 552 -21.13 4.03 -0.55
C ASN A 552 -20.61 4.97 -1.64
N PRO A 553 -21.47 5.68 -2.37
CA PRO A 553 -21.06 6.54 -3.49
C PRO A 553 -20.28 7.79 -3.05
N ASN A 554 -20.36 8.16 -1.77
CA ASN A 554 -19.64 9.32 -1.22
C ASN A 554 -18.21 8.98 -0.75
N SER A 555 -17.78 7.73 -0.91
CA SER A 555 -16.45 7.25 -0.58
C SER A 555 -15.64 7.04 -1.84
N GLU A 556 -14.56 7.78 -2.03
CA GLU A 556 -13.62 7.57 -3.13
C GLU A 556 -13.06 6.13 -3.11
N GLN A 557 -12.83 5.59 -1.92
CA GLN A 557 -12.46 4.18 -1.77
C GLN A 557 -13.55 3.26 -2.28
N GLY A 558 -14.84 3.55 -1.98
CA GLY A 558 -15.97 2.75 -2.47
C GLY A 558 -16.09 2.79 -3.99
N LEU A 559 -15.80 3.92 -4.62
CA LEU A 559 -15.77 4.06 -6.08
C LEU A 559 -14.65 3.22 -6.68
N ASN A 560 -13.42 3.35 -6.18
CA ASN A 560 -12.26 2.60 -6.68
C ASN A 560 -12.47 1.07 -6.54
N GLU A 561 -13.06 0.62 -5.45
CA GLU A 561 -13.36 -0.80 -5.23
C GLU A 561 -14.47 -1.31 -6.17
N PHE A 562 -15.51 -0.52 -6.38
CA PHE A 562 -16.58 -0.79 -7.32
C PHE A 562 -16.03 -0.95 -8.74
N GLU A 563 -15.18 -0.03 -9.19
CA GLU A 563 -14.53 -0.07 -10.50
C GLU A 563 -13.62 -1.28 -10.65
N THR A 564 -12.79 -1.57 -9.63
CA THR A 564 -11.86 -2.69 -9.62
C THR A 564 -12.62 -4.03 -9.73
N GLU A 565 -13.71 -4.21 -8.99
CA GLU A 565 -14.51 -5.43 -9.05
C GLU A 565 -15.16 -5.63 -10.42
N ILE A 566 -15.68 -4.58 -11.03
CA ILE A 566 -16.23 -4.66 -12.40
C ILE A 566 -15.13 -5.01 -13.39
N GLU A 567 -13.99 -4.33 -13.35
CA GLU A 567 -12.89 -4.57 -14.28
C GLU A 567 -12.38 -6.01 -14.24
N LEU A 568 -12.18 -6.54 -13.04
CA LEU A 568 -11.64 -7.89 -12.87
C LEU A 568 -12.69 -8.97 -13.11
N LEU A 569 -13.83 -8.93 -12.41
CA LEU A 569 -14.81 -10.01 -12.43
C LEU A 569 -15.63 -10.07 -13.72
N SER A 570 -15.73 -8.99 -14.49
CA SER A 570 -16.36 -9.07 -15.83
C SER A 570 -15.62 -10.03 -16.77
N ARG A 571 -14.30 -10.21 -16.56
CA ARG A 571 -13.42 -11.04 -17.42
C ARG A 571 -13.08 -12.39 -16.82
N LEU A 572 -13.27 -12.57 -15.49
CA LEU A 572 -12.92 -13.80 -14.80
C LEU A 572 -14.13 -14.74 -14.72
N ARG A 573 -13.93 -16.00 -15.10
CA ARG A 573 -14.92 -17.06 -14.95
C ARG A 573 -14.22 -18.33 -14.46
N HIS A 574 -14.49 -18.71 -13.21
CA HIS A 574 -13.91 -19.91 -12.61
C HIS A 574 -14.85 -20.51 -11.56
N LYS A 575 -14.90 -21.84 -11.44
CA LYS A 575 -15.78 -22.56 -10.51
C LYS A 575 -15.62 -22.08 -9.06
N HIS A 576 -14.40 -21.74 -8.64
CA HIS A 576 -14.06 -21.35 -7.28
C HIS A 576 -13.86 -19.83 -7.09
N LEU A 577 -14.45 -19.02 -7.99
CA LEU A 577 -14.57 -17.57 -7.82
C LEU A 577 -16.06 -17.18 -7.86
N VAL A 578 -16.41 -16.10 -7.19
CA VAL A 578 -17.75 -15.53 -7.33
C VAL A 578 -17.96 -15.00 -8.74
N SER A 579 -19.18 -15.11 -9.25
CA SER A 579 -19.53 -14.59 -10.57
C SER A 579 -20.24 -13.25 -10.43
N LEU A 580 -19.72 -12.22 -11.08
CA LEU A 580 -20.40 -10.96 -11.27
C LEU A 580 -21.44 -11.12 -12.41
N ILE A 581 -22.70 -10.93 -12.08
CA ILE A 581 -23.82 -10.95 -13.05
C ILE A 581 -23.92 -9.60 -13.76
N GLY A 582 -23.77 -8.51 -12.98
CA GLY A 582 -23.84 -7.16 -13.51
C GLY A 582 -23.65 -6.09 -12.45
N TYR A 583 -23.91 -4.86 -12.84
CA TYR A 583 -23.77 -3.68 -11.97
C TYR A 583 -24.87 -2.64 -12.24
N CYS A 584 -25.05 -1.73 -11.31
CA CYS A 584 -25.89 -0.54 -11.43
C CYS A 584 -25.11 0.70 -10.96
N ASP A 585 -25.08 1.74 -11.77
CA ASP A 585 -24.45 3.05 -11.54
C ASP A 585 -25.42 4.19 -11.83
N GLU A 586 -26.68 4.04 -11.43
CA GLU A 586 -27.76 5.00 -11.68
C GLU A 586 -28.18 5.73 -10.41
N GLY A 587 -28.63 6.99 -10.57
CA GLY A 587 -29.24 7.78 -9.51
C GLY A 587 -28.33 8.09 -8.33
N GLY A 588 -27.01 8.04 -8.53
CA GLY A 588 -26.03 8.20 -7.48
C GLY A 588 -25.82 6.94 -6.62
N GLU A 589 -26.41 5.82 -6.99
CA GLU A 589 -26.23 4.54 -6.31
C GLU A 589 -25.26 3.65 -7.08
N MET A 590 -24.43 2.90 -6.36
CA MET A 590 -23.48 1.95 -6.93
C MET A 590 -23.76 0.56 -6.37
N CYS A 591 -24.18 -0.37 -7.22
CA CYS A 591 -24.52 -1.72 -6.80
C CYS A 591 -23.84 -2.75 -7.71
N LEU A 592 -23.23 -3.77 -7.08
CA LEU A 592 -22.70 -4.96 -7.75
C LEU A 592 -23.61 -6.15 -7.51
N ILE A 593 -23.92 -6.91 -8.55
CA ILE A 593 -24.87 -8.00 -8.52
C ILE A 593 -24.14 -9.32 -8.78
N TYR A 594 -24.19 -10.24 -7.81
CA TYR A 594 -23.52 -11.54 -7.82
C TYR A 594 -24.49 -12.70 -7.69
N ASP A 595 -24.01 -13.90 -8.07
CA ASP A 595 -24.69 -15.15 -7.70
C ASP A 595 -24.86 -15.23 -6.17
N TYR A 596 -26.02 -15.68 -5.73
CA TYR A 596 -26.32 -15.80 -4.30
C TYR A 596 -25.66 -17.04 -3.70
N MET A 597 -24.81 -16.85 -2.68
CA MET A 597 -24.15 -17.93 -1.94
C MET A 597 -25.01 -18.33 -0.74
N SER A 598 -25.74 -19.43 -0.86
CA SER A 598 -26.81 -19.83 0.08
C SER A 598 -26.28 -20.24 1.45
N LEU A 599 -25.05 -20.75 1.53
CA LEU A 599 -24.46 -21.18 2.80
C LEU A 599 -23.65 -20.08 3.49
N GLY A 600 -23.47 -18.88 2.85
CA GLY A 600 -22.78 -17.76 3.45
C GLY A 600 -21.26 -17.93 3.46
N THR A 601 -20.58 -17.42 4.48
CA THR A 601 -19.11 -17.40 4.60
C THR A 601 -18.58 -18.64 5.32
N LEU A 602 -17.34 -19.05 5.00
CA LEU A 602 -16.64 -20.11 5.73
C LEU A 602 -16.55 -19.81 7.23
N ARG A 603 -16.27 -18.54 7.59
CA ARG A 603 -16.20 -18.10 9.00
C ARG A 603 -17.44 -18.47 9.79
N GLU A 604 -18.63 -18.29 9.21
CA GLU A 604 -19.91 -18.59 9.86
C GLU A 604 -20.08 -20.07 10.21
N HIS A 605 -19.25 -20.95 9.68
CA HIS A 605 -19.27 -22.39 9.91
C HIS A 605 -18.14 -22.88 10.82
N LEU A 606 -17.19 -22.00 11.18
CA LEU A 606 -16.03 -22.39 11.98
C LEU A 606 -16.23 -22.10 13.48
N TYR A 607 -16.66 -20.89 13.85
CA TYR A 607 -16.77 -20.47 15.24
C TYR A 607 -17.88 -19.44 15.46
N ASN A 608 -18.31 -19.28 16.72
CA ASN A 608 -19.40 -18.37 17.12
C ASN A 608 -20.70 -18.60 16.33
N THR A 609 -21.02 -19.88 16.07
CA THR A 609 -22.15 -20.26 15.23
C THR A 609 -23.07 -21.26 15.91
N LYS A 610 -24.36 -21.18 15.56
CA LYS A 610 -25.35 -22.20 15.87
C LYS A 610 -25.50 -23.25 14.76
N ARG A 611 -24.72 -23.11 13.66
CA ARG A 611 -24.74 -24.03 12.52
C ARG A 611 -24.08 -25.36 12.87
N PRO A 612 -24.45 -26.48 12.21
CA PRO A 612 -23.78 -27.75 12.39
C PRO A 612 -22.27 -27.65 12.10
N GLN A 613 -21.46 -28.30 12.93
CA GLN A 613 -20.03 -28.36 12.81
C GLN A 613 -19.59 -29.03 11.52
N LEU A 614 -18.64 -28.46 10.81
CA LEU A 614 -18.03 -29.06 9.63
C LEU A 614 -17.10 -30.22 10.02
N THR A 615 -17.25 -31.34 9.36
CA THR A 615 -16.29 -32.47 9.45
C THR A 615 -14.93 -32.06 8.89
N TRP A 616 -13.87 -32.72 9.32
CA TRP A 616 -12.52 -32.44 8.82
C TRP A 616 -12.42 -32.54 7.29
N LYS A 617 -12.97 -33.64 6.73
CA LYS A 617 -13.03 -33.84 5.28
C LYS A 617 -13.68 -32.63 4.57
N ARG A 618 -14.80 -32.15 5.08
CA ARG A 618 -15.49 -30.97 4.48
C ARG A 618 -14.65 -29.71 4.58
N ARG A 619 -13.94 -29.50 5.68
CA ARG A 619 -13.04 -28.36 5.84
C ARG A 619 -11.89 -28.40 4.85
N LEU A 620 -11.32 -29.60 4.61
CA LEU A 620 -10.28 -29.79 3.59
C LEU A 620 -10.79 -29.51 2.17
N GLU A 621 -11.98 -30.06 1.81
CA GLU A 621 -12.59 -29.82 0.49
C GLU A 621 -12.82 -28.34 0.23
N ILE A 622 -13.27 -27.58 1.25
CA ILE A 622 -13.48 -26.13 1.15
C ILE A 622 -12.13 -25.42 1.00
N ALA A 623 -11.10 -25.76 1.79
CA ALA A 623 -9.75 -25.19 1.67
C ALA A 623 -9.14 -25.46 0.31
N ILE A 624 -9.29 -26.68 -0.23
CA ILE A 624 -8.85 -27.06 -1.58
C ILE A 624 -9.57 -26.22 -2.64
N GLY A 625 -10.88 -26.03 -2.50
CA GLY A 625 -11.65 -25.18 -3.42
C GLY A 625 -11.15 -23.73 -3.43
N ALA A 626 -10.92 -23.16 -2.26
CA ALA A 626 -10.36 -21.80 -2.14
C ALA A 626 -8.94 -21.71 -2.75
N ALA A 627 -8.08 -22.72 -2.47
CA ALA A 627 -6.73 -22.79 -3.07
C ALA A 627 -6.79 -22.86 -4.61
N ARG A 628 -7.74 -23.61 -5.19
CA ARG A 628 -7.96 -23.65 -6.65
C ARG A 628 -8.35 -22.29 -7.20
N GLY A 629 -9.21 -21.54 -6.50
CA GLY A 629 -9.57 -20.18 -6.88
C GLY A 629 -8.38 -19.25 -6.91
N LEU A 630 -7.57 -19.24 -5.85
CA LEU A 630 -6.35 -18.43 -5.75
C LEU A 630 -5.28 -18.86 -6.76
N HIS A 631 -5.09 -20.15 -6.96
CA HIS A 631 -4.16 -20.64 -7.98
C HIS A 631 -4.55 -20.16 -9.39
N TYR A 632 -5.84 -20.18 -9.71
CA TYR A 632 -6.33 -19.62 -10.98
C TYR A 632 -6.05 -18.13 -11.11
N LEU A 633 -6.22 -17.34 -10.06
CA LEU A 633 -5.90 -15.91 -10.07
C LEU A 633 -4.41 -15.65 -10.32
N HIS A 634 -3.54 -16.47 -9.75
CA HIS A 634 -2.09 -16.33 -9.88
C HIS A 634 -1.54 -16.81 -11.22
N THR A 635 -2.16 -17.81 -11.86
CA THR A 635 -1.58 -18.51 -13.03
C THR A 635 -2.52 -18.64 -14.23
N GLY A 636 -3.83 -18.73 -14.00
CA GLY A 636 -4.82 -19.04 -15.04
C GLY A 636 -5.42 -17.82 -15.72
N ALA A 637 -5.28 -16.64 -15.13
CA ALA A 637 -5.72 -15.38 -15.73
C ALA A 637 -4.67 -14.86 -16.73
N LYS A 638 -5.09 -13.98 -17.66
CA LYS A 638 -4.19 -13.38 -18.66
C LYS A 638 -2.98 -12.65 -18.01
N TYR A 639 -3.19 -12.11 -16.82
CA TYR A 639 -2.18 -11.48 -15.97
C TYR A 639 -2.35 -12.04 -14.56
N THR A 640 -1.27 -12.18 -13.81
CA THR A 640 -1.35 -12.51 -12.38
C THR A 640 -2.26 -11.52 -11.67
N ILE A 641 -3.24 -12.02 -10.92
CA ILE A 641 -4.12 -11.20 -10.10
C ILE A 641 -3.85 -11.55 -8.64
N ILE A 642 -3.48 -10.55 -7.86
CA ILE A 642 -3.24 -10.67 -6.42
C ILE A 642 -4.52 -10.24 -5.71
N HIS A 643 -5.11 -11.13 -4.92
CA HIS A 643 -6.39 -10.89 -4.26
C HIS A 643 -6.28 -9.86 -3.14
N ARG A 644 -5.21 -9.95 -2.32
CA ARG A 644 -4.82 -8.98 -1.29
C ARG A 644 -5.70 -8.93 -0.03
N ASP A 645 -6.84 -9.62 -0.01
CA ASP A 645 -7.71 -9.71 1.16
C ASP A 645 -8.25 -11.13 1.38
N VAL A 646 -7.35 -12.12 1.33
CA VAL A 646 -7.68 -13.52 1.57
C VAL A 646 -7.98 -13.74 3.05
N LYS A 647 -9.23 -14.14 3.35
CA LYS A 647 -9.70 -14.40 4.72
C LYS A 647 -10.96 -15.26 4.68
N THR A 648 -11.33 -15.86 5.80
CA THR A 648 -12.48 -16.79 5.87
C THR A 648 -13.84 -16.13 5.60
N THR A 649 -13.98 -14.82 5.78
CA THR A 649 -15.18 -14.07 5.39
C THR A 649 -15.29 -13.85 3.88
N ASN A 650 -14.19 -13.91 3.14
CA ASN A 650 -14.15 -13.76 1.69
C ASN A 650 -14.10 -15.12 0.96
N ILE A 651 -14.29 -16.22 1.68
CA ILE A 651 -14.52 -17.55 1.13
C ILE A 651 -16.00 -17.88 1.37
N LEU A 652 -16.78 -17.81 0.29
CA LEU A 652 -18.22 -18.06 0.30
C LEU A 652 -18.52 -19.50 -0.11
N LEU A 653 -19.67 -20.01 0.33
CA LEU A 653 -20.10 -21.37 0.07
C LEU A 653 -21.44 -21.38 -0.65
N ASP A 654 -21.51 -22.06 -1.79
CA ASP A 654 -22.74 -22.28 -2.50
C ASP A 654 -23.58 -23.44 -1.89
N GLU A 655 -24.71 -23.73 -2.45
CA GLU A 655 -25.62 -24.80 -1.99
C GLU A 655 -25.01 -26.21 -2.01
N ASN A 656 -23.98 -26.42 -2.83
CA ASN A 656 -23.27 -27.69 -2.98
C ASN A 656 -21.97 -27.74 -2.16
N TRP A 657 -21.76 -26.77 -1.25
CA TRP A 657 -20.52 -26.61 -0.46
C TRP A 657 -19.28 -26.30 -1.30
N VAL A 658 -19.46 -25.79 -2.51
CA VAL A 658 -18.34 -25.35 -3.34
C VAL A 658 -17.84 -24.00 -2.80
N ALA A 659 -16.57 -23.95 -2.45
CA ALA A 659 -15.93 -22.72 -2.01
C ALA A 659 -15.71 -21.78 -3.19
N LYS A 660 -16.02 -20.50 -3.00
CA LYS A 660 -15.82 -19.42 -3.99
C LYS A 660 -15.15 -18.23 -3.31
N VAL A 661 -13.99 -17.83 -3.83
CA VAL A 661 -13.28 -16.63 -3.39
C VAL A 661 -14.04 -15.40 -3.87
N SER A 662 -14.18 -14.39 -3.01
CA SER A 662 -15.01 -13.20 -3.21
C SER A 662 -14.33 -11.93 -2.72
N ASP A 663 -14.88 -10.77 -3.06
CA ASP A 663 -14.47 -9.43 -2.63
C ASP A 663 -13.13 -8.99 -3.26
N PHE A 664 -13.21 -8.64 -4.54
CA PHE A 664 -12.06 -8.25 -5.37
C PHE A 664 -11.75 -6.75 -5.34
N GLY A 665 -12.44 -5.97 -4.52
CA GLY A 665 -12.29 -4.51 -4.47
C GLY A 665 -10.87 -4.02 -4.13
N LEU A 666 -10.09 -4.83 -3.40
CA LEU A 666 -8.70 -4.54 -3.08
C LEU A 666 -7.69 -5.20 -4.04
N SER A 667 -8.14 -6.04 -4.95
CA SER A 667 -7.27 -6.83 -5.82
C SER A 667 -6.46 -5.96 -6.77
N LYS A 668 -5.31 -6.46 -7.17
CA LYS A 668 -4.40 -5.79 -8.10
C LYS A 668 -3.90 -6.76 -9.15
N THR A 669 -3.79 -6.26 -10.38
CA THR A 669 -3.04 -6.97 -11.41
C THR A 669 -1.57 -7.01 -10.99
N GLY A 670 -1.00 -8.19 -10.98
CA GLY A 670 0.39 -8.41 -10.63
C GLY A 670 1.34 -7.77 -11.63
N PRO A 671 2.64 -7.79 -11.34
CA PRO A 671 3.64 -7.18 -12.21
C PRO A 671 3.63 -7.84 -13.59
N ASN A 672 3.89 -7.05 -14.63
CA ASN A 672 4.18 -7.57 -15.97
C ASN A 672 5.34 -8.58 -15.90
N MET A 673 5.46 -9.49 -16.87
CA MET A 673 6.40 -10.64 -16.89
C MET A 673 7.86 -10.35 -16.47
N ASN A 674 8.26 -9.10 -16.29
CA ASN A 674 9.58 -8.67 -15.86
C ASN A 674 9.61 -7.95 -14.50
N GLY A 675 8.50 -7.81 -13.80
CA GLY A 675 8.41 -7.12 -12.50
C GLY A 675 8.15 -8.11 -11.36
N GLY A 676 8.96 -8.11 -10.32
CA GLY A 676 8.86 -9.05 -9.20
C GLY A 676 7.72 -8.75 -8.20
N HIS A 677 7.10 -7.56 -8.19
CA HIS A 677 6.08 -7.14 -7.22
C HIS A 677 5.29 -5.90 -7.69
N VAL A 678 4.15 -5.66 -7.07
CA VAL A 678 3.37 -4.43 -7.24
C VAL A 678 3.52 -3.57 -6.00
N THR A 679 4.00 -2.34 -6.18
CA THR A 679 3.98 -1.39 -5.08
C THR A 679 2.63 -0.71 -5.00
N THR A 680 2.12 -0.73 -3.80
CA THR A 680 0.80 -0.16 -3.55
C THR A 680 0.67 0.12 -2.07
N VAL A 681 -0.17 1.09 -1.72
CA VAL A 681 -0.54 1.33 -0.32
C VAL A 681 -0.92 0.01 0.34
N VAL A 682 -0.38 -0.28 1.51
CA VAL A 682 -0.69 -1.52 2.23
C VAL A 682 -2.18 -1.52 2.55
N LYS A 683 -2.87 -2.52 2.04
CA LYS A 683 -4.28 -2.82 2.31
C LYS A 683 -4.42 -4.32 2.58
N GLY A 684 -5.45 -4.70 3.31
CA GLY A 684 -5.74 -6.08 3.69
C GLY A 684 -6.24 -6.16 5.12
N SER A 685 -6.69 -7.32 5.54
CA SER A 685 -7.26 -7.56 6.87
C SER A 685 -6.18 -7.97 7.86
N PHE A 686 -6.09 -7.27 8.99
CA PHE A 686 -5.15 -7.60 10.06
C PHE A 686 -5.37 -9.03 10.58
N GLY A 687 -4.27 -9.67 10.95
CA GLY A 687 -4.24 -11.08 11.31
C GLY A 687 -4.03 -12.01 10.12
N TYR A 688 -4.37 -11.55 8.89
CA TYR A 688 -4.09 -12.24 7.64
C TYR A 688 -3.02 -11.54 6.82
N LEU A 689 -2.70 -10.29 7.16
CA LEU A 689 -1.78 -9.43 6.40
C LEU A 689 -0.36 -9.98 6.48
N ASP A 690 0.25 -10.16 5.32
CA ASP A 690 1.62 -10.58 5.16
C ASP A 690 2.60 -9.57 5.80
N PRO A 691 3.41 -9.97 6.79
CA PRO A 691 4.37 -9.08 7.46
C PRO A 691 5.43 -8.53 6.50
N GLU A 692 5.85 -9.27 5.49
CA GLU A 692 6.80 -8.81 4.49
C GLU A 692 6.17 -7.76 3.59
N TYR A 693 4.98 -8.00 3.08
CA TYR A 693 4.22 -7.01 2.32
C TYR A 693 3.97 -5.75 3.17
N PHE A 694 3.59 -5.93 4.44
CA PHE A 694 3.38 -4.81 5.36
C PHE A 694 4.64 -3.95 5.52
N ARG A 695 5.80 -4.58 5.76
CA ARG A 695 7.08 -3.87 5.98
C ARG A 695 7.65 -3.25 4.72
N ARG A 696 7.58 -3.98 3.58
CA ARG A 696 8.23 -3.58 2.32
C ARG A 696 7.32 -2.84 1.36
N GLN A 697 6.01 -2.87 1.60
CA GLN A 697 4.97 -2.36 0.67
C GLN A 697 5.04 -3.00 -0.72
N GLN A 698 5.69 -4.15 -0.83
CA GLN A 698 5.87 -4.93 -2.05
C GLN A 698 4.85 -6.05 -2.07
N LEU A 699 3.78 -5.84 -2.81
CA LEU A 699 2.72 -6.82 -2.97
C LEU A 699 3.11 -7.85 -4.04
N THR A 700 3.03 -9.13 -3.67
CA THR A 700 3.24 -10.25 -4.58
C THR A 700 2.12 -11.28 -4.38
N GLU A 701 2.03 -12.26 -5.27
CA GLU A 701 1.15 -13.42 -5.09
C GLU A 701 1.49 -14.19 -3.80
N LYS A 702 2.71 -14.06 -3.29
CA LYS A 702 3.15 -14.68 -2.03
C LYS A 702 2.50 -14.06 -0.80
N SER A 703 1.99 -12.84 -0.92
CA SER A 703 1.20 -12.22 0.14
C SER A 703 -0.17 -12.89 0.31
N ASP A 704 -0.81 -13.31 -0.79
CA ASP A 704 -2.03 -14.14 -0.73
C ASP A 704 -1.75 -15.51 -0.12
N VAL A 705 -0.56 -16.09 -0.41
CA VAL A 705 -0.13 -17.38 0.16
C VAL A 705 0.00 -17.29 1.68
N TYR A 706 0.60 -16.20 2.20
CA TYR A 706 0.68 -15.96 3.64
C TYR A 706 -0.71 -15.88 4.27
N SER A 707 -1.57 -15.03 3.72
CA SER A 707 -2.96 -14.86 4.20
C SER A 707 -3.71 -16.20 4.19
N PHE A 708 -3.49 -17.02 3.16
CA PHE A 708 -4.08 -18.34 3.06
C PHE A 708 -3.52 -19.32 4.11
N GLY A 709 -2.24 -19.23 4.48
CA GLY A 709 -1.65 -19.96 5.60
C GLY A 709 -2.37 -19.69 6.93
N VAL A 710 -2.73 -18.42 7.19
CA VAL A 710 -3.56 -18.06 8.36
C VAL A 710 -4.96 -18.69 8.26
N VAL A 711 -5.59 -18.66 7.08
CA VAL A 711 -6.89 -19.33 6.84
C VAL A 711 -6.81 -20.81 7.16
N LEU A 712 -5.72 -21.49 6.79
CA LEU A 712 -5.53 -22.91 7.12
C LEU A 712 -5.55 -23.17 8.64
N PHE A 713 -4.83 -22.37 9.41
CA PHE A 713 -4.89 -22.50 10.88
C PHE A 713 -6.25 -22.11 11.45
N GLU A 714 -6.94 -21.16 10.87
CA GLU A 714 -8.31 -20.83 11.26
C GLU A 714 -9.28 -22.02 11.03
N VAL A 715 -9.12 -22.71 9.91
CA VAL A 715 -9.85 -23.95 9.57
C VAL A 715 -9.54 -25.09 10.56
N LEU A 716 -8.29 -25.23 10.98
CA LEU A 716 -7.86 -26.27 11.90
C LEU A 716 -8.31 -26.01 13.34
N CYS A 717 -8.16 -24.77 13.82
CA CYS A 717 -8.34 -24.41 15.22
C CYS A 717 -9.76 -23.89 15.53
N ALA A 718 -10.56 -23.56 14.52
CA ALA A 718 -11.86 -22.90 14.68
C ALA A 718 -11.79 -21.64 15.58
N ARG A 719 -10.77 -20.79 15.35
CA ARG A 719 -10.50 -19.54 16.09
C ARG A 719 -10.28 -18.39 15.11
N PRO A 720 -10.67 -17.17 15.48
CA PRO A 720 -10.38 -16.00 14.66
C PRO A 720 -8.85 -15.77 14.54
N ALA A 721 -8.42 -15.25 13.38
CA ALA A 721 -7.04 -14.92 13.10
C ALA A 721 -6.41 -13.96 14.13
N LEU A 722 -7.21 -13.03 14.67
CA LEU A 722 -6.85 -12.16 15.79
C LEU A 722 -7.91 -12.23 16.88
N ASN A 723 -7.43 -12.32 18.13
CA ASN A 723 -8.28 -12.21 19.32
C ASN A 723 -7.57 -11.40 20.42
N PRO A 724 -7.81 -10.09 20.51
CA PRO A 724 -7.16 -9.21 21.48
C PRO A 724 -7.47 -9.51 22.95
N SER A 725 -8.52 -10.30 23.24
CA SER A 725 -8.89 -10.67 24.62
C SER A 725 -8.01 -11.76 25.24
N LEU A 726 -7.14 -12.36 24.43
CA LEU A 726 -6.28 -13.46 24.87
C LEU A 726 -4.90 -12.97 25.32
N SER A 727 -4.11 -13.88 25.90
CA SER A 727 -2.73 -13.57 26.29
C SER A 727 -1.92 -13.14 25.06
N LYS A 728 -0.89 -12.32 25.28
CA LYS A 728 -0.01 -11.78 24.24
C LYS A 728 0.47 -12.82 23.23
N GLU A 729 0.79 -14.02 23.71
CA GLU A 729 1.28 -15.15 22.91
C GLU A 729 0.18 -15.77 22.02
N GLN A 730 -1.07 -15.51 22.34
CA GLN A 730 -2.25 -16.12 21.70
C GLN A 730 -3.08 -15.15 20.87
N VAL A 731 -2.73 -13.86 20.86
CA VAL A 731 -3.49 -12.82 20.13
C VAL A 731 -3.52 -13.11 18.63
N SER A 732 -2.37 -13.43 18.04
CA SER A 732 -2.24 -13.85 16.64
C SER A 732 -2.35 -15.37 16.55
N LEU A 733 -3.32 -15.85 15.78
CA LEU A 733 -3.50 -17.29 15.58
C LEU A 733 -2.34 -17.91 14.79
N GLY A 734 -1.84 -17.21 13.74
CA GLY A 734 -0.71 -17.69 12.94
C GLY A 734 0.52 -17.92 13.81
N ASP A 735 0.94 -16.91 14.57
CA ASP A 735 2.15 -16.99 15.41
C ASP A 735 1.98 -18.03 16.53
N TRP A 736 0.81 -18.08 17.16
CA TRP A 736 0.53 -19.05 18.21
C TRP A 736 0.56 -20.48 17.67
N ALA A 737 -0.08 -20.75 16.53
CA ALA A 737 -0.09 -22.07 15.92
C ALA A 737 1.31 -22.52 15.50
N MET A 738 2.12 -21.60 14.93
CA MET A 738 3.52 -21.84 14.59
C MET A 738 4.36 -22.17 15.84
N ASN A 739 4.14 -21.44 16.93
CA ASN A 739 4.82 -21.70 18.19
C ASN A 739 4.43 -23.06 18.78
N CYS A 740 3.13 -23.41 18.78
CA CYS A 740 2.64 -24.73 19.23
C CYS A 740 3.20 -25.85 18.37
N LYS A 741 3.29 -25.66 17.03
CA LYS A 741 3.88 -26.66 16.12
C LYS A 741 5.34 -26.89 16.43
N ARG A 742 6.14 -25.84 16.62
CA ARG A 742 7.56 -25.94 17.01
C ARG A 742 7.78 -26.63 18.36
N LYS A 743 6.86 -26.44 19.31
CA LYS A 743 6.88 -27.08 20.62
C LYS A 743 6.30 -28.50 20.61
N GLY A 744 5.77 -28.99 19.50
CA GLY A 744 5.12 -30.30 19.42
C GLY A 744 3.74 -30.38 20.08
N THR A 745 3.13 -29.23 20.40
CA THR A 745 1.82 -29.12 21.09
C THR A 745 0.68 -28.66 20.16
N LEU A 746 0.83 -28.84 18.85
CA LEU A 746 -0.18 -28.42 17.88
C LEU A 746 -1.55 -29.07 18.10
N GLU A 747 -1.58 -30.32 18.57
CA GLU A 747 -2.81 -31.05 18.84
C GLU A 747 -3.67 -30.39 19.93
N ASP A 748 -3.06 -29.64 20.86
CA ASP A 748 -3.76 -28.98 21.94
C ASP A 748 -4.65 -27.83 21.46
N ILE A 749 -4.31 -27.23 20.33
CA ILE A 749 -4.99 -26.05 19.76
C ILE A 749 -6.00 -26.37 18.67
N ILE A 750 -6.08 -27.65 18.26
CA ILE A 750 -7.06 -28.12 17.27
C ILE A 750 -8.48 -27.91 17.82
N ASP A 751 -9.42 -27.58 16.92
CA ASP A 751 -10.85 -27.55 17.27
C ASP A 751 -11.25 -28.79 18.07
N PRO A 752 -11.80 -28.62 19.30
CA PRO A 752 -12.21 -29.76 20.14
C PRO A 752 -13.12 -30.78 19.41
N ASN A 753 -13.92 -30.30 18.45
CA ASN A 753 -14.82 -31.14 17.66
C ASN A 753 -14.06 -32.03 16.65
N LEU A 754 -12.80 -31.71 16.35
CA LEU A 754 -11.96 -32.46 15.43
C LEU A 754 -10.95 -33.37 16.14
N LYS A 755 -10.78 -33.27 17.45
CA LYS A 755 -9.80 -34.09 18.20
C LYS A 755 -10.09 -35.58 18.00
N GLY A 756 -9.04 -36.32 17.63
CA GLY A 756 -9.12 -37.77 17.35
C GLY A 756 -9.81 -38.16 16.04
N LYS A 757 -10.29 -37.18 15.25
CA LYS A 757 -10.93 -37.41 13.94
C LYS A 757 -10.04 -37.16 12.75
N ILE A 758 -8.88 -36.56 12.95
CA ILE A 758 -7.89 -36.25 11.91
C ILE A 758 -6.85 -37.40 11.90
N ASN A 759 -6.54 -37.91 10.73
CA ASN A 759 -5.41 -38.83 10.59
C ASN A 759 -4.09 -38.12 10.90
N PRO A 760 -3.19 -38.70 11.71
CA PRO A 760 -1.93 -38.03 12.10
C PRO A 760 -1.07 -37.58 10.91
N GLU A 761 -0.97 -38.41 9.87
CA GLU A 761 -0.19 -38.06 8.66
C GLU A 761 -0.86 -36.95 7.85
N CYS A 762 -2.20 -36.98 7.77
CA CYS A 762 -2.98 -35.89 7.20
C CYS A 762 -2.76 -34.58 7.97
N LEU A 763 -2.84 -34.62 9.31
CA LEU A 763 -2.59 -33.47 10.17
C LEU A 763 -1.18 -32.90 9.97
N LYS A 764 -0.18 -33.77 9.98
CA LYS A 764 1.21 -33.39 9.75
C LYS A 764 1.36 -32.68 8.40
N LYS A 765 0.86 -33.29 7.32
CA LYS A 765 0.95 -32.73 5.96
C LYS A 765 0.24 -31.40 5.85
N PHE A 766 -0.94 -31.26 6.43
CA PHE A 766 -1.70 -30.02 6.46
C PHE A 766 -0.95 -28.93 7.22
N ALA A 767 -0.46 -29.24 8.42
CA ALA A 767 0.26 -28.28 9.26
C ALA A 767 1.59 -27.85 8.64
N ASP A 768 2.33 -28.79 7.98
CA ASP A 768 3.56 -28.45 7.26
C ASP A 768 3.29 -27.53 6.07
N THR A 769 2.14 -27.67 5.42
CA THR A 769 1.73 -26.78 4.33
C THR A 769 1.40 -25.40 4.86
N ALA A 770 0.63 -25.29 5.93
CA ALA A 770 0.28 -24.02 6.56
C ALA A 770 1.54 -23.28 7.07
N GLU A 771 2.47 -23.98 7.71
CA GLU A 771 3.76 -23.44 8.17
C GLU A 771 4.56 -22.83 7.04
N LYS A 772 4.73 -23.55 5.92
CA LYS A 772 5.45 -23.03 4.74
C LYS A 772 4.79 -21.79 4.16
N CYS A 773 3.47 -21.70 4.19
CA CYS A 773 2.76 -20.49 3.76
C CYS A 773 3.09 -19.28 4.65
N LEU A 774 3.36 -19.50 5.94
CA LEU A 774 3.66 -18.44 6.93
C LEU A 774 5.16 -18.14 7.05
N SER A 775 6.02 -18.65 6.14
CA SER A 775 7.44 -18.30 6.12
C SER A 775 7.63 -16.77 6.06
N ASP A 776 8.63 -16.27 6.79
CA ASP A 776 8.90 -14.83 6.90
C ASP A 776 9.21 -14.20 5.55
N SER A 777 10.01 -14.88 4.73
CA SER A 777 10.35 -14.44 3.37
C SER A 777 9.36 -14.99 2.34
N GLY A 778 8.82 -14.14 1.50
CA GLY A 778 7.94 -14.55 0.40
C GLY A 778 8.59 -15.54 -0.57
N LEU A 779 9.92 -15.48 -0.71
CA LEU A 779 10.67 -16.40 -1.58
C LEU A 779 10.62 -17.85 -1.06
N ASP A 780 10.53 -18.05 0.26
CA ASP A 780 10.48 -19.35 0.89
C ASP A 780 9.06 -19.93 0.95
N ARG A 781 8.06 -19.10 0.67
CA ARG A 781 6.66 -19.54 0.61
C ARG A 781 6.39 -20.33 -0.68
N PRO A 782 5.59 -21.40 -0.62
CA PRO A 782 5.19 -22.16 -1.80
C PRO A 782 4.38 -21.30 -2.77
N THR A 783 4.17 -21.79 -3.98
CA THR A 783 3.12 -21.27 -4.88
C THR A 783 1.74 -21.77 -4.45
N MET A 784 0.66 -21.13 -4.87
CA MET A 784 -0.69 -21.66 -4.63
C MET A 784 -0.92 -23.02 -5.32
N GLY A 785 -0.18 -23.34 -6.39
CA GLY A 785 -0.18 -24.65 -7.01
C GLY A 785 0.40 -25.72 -6.08
N ASP A 786 1.54 -25.44 -5.43
CA ASP A 786 2.15 -26.33 -4.46
C ASP A 786 1.26 -26.51 -3.23
N VAL A 787 0.64 -25.43 -2.75
CA VAL A 787 -0.32 -25.48 -1.62
C VAL A 787 -1.49 -26.39 -1.98
N LEU A 788 -2.07 -26.18 -3.15
CA LEU A 788 -3.18 -27.01 -3.65
C LEU A 788 -2.81 -28.50 -3.68
N TRP A 789 -1.69 -28.83 -4.30
CA TRP A 789 -1.22 -30.22 -4.39
C TRP A 789 -1.04 -30.85 -3.00
N ASN A 790 -0.43 -30.12 -2.05
CA ASN A 790 -0.21 -30.63 -0.69
C ASN A 790 -1.54 -30.83 0.08
N LEU A 791 -2.54 -29.96 -0.12
CA LEU A 791 -3.86 -30.10 0.50
C LEU A 791 -4.64 -31.28 -0.11
N GLU A 792 -4.57 -31.51 -1.42
CA GLU A 792 -5.17 -32.67 -2.08
C GLU A 792 -4.53 -33.97 -1.60
N PHE A 793 -3.21 -33.97 -1.41
CA PHE A 793 -2.52 -35.12 -0.81
C PHE A 793 -2.93 -35.36 0.65
N ALA A 794 -3.09 -34.29 1.46
CA ALA A 794 -3.62 -34.41 2.82
C ALA A 794 -5.04 -35.01 2.84
N LEU A 795 -5.89 -34.63 1.90
CA LEU A 795 -7.24 -35.22 1.76
C LEU A 795 -7.17 -36.71 1.42
N GLN A 796 -6.29 -37.10 0.50
CA GLN A 796 -6.09 -38.51 0.15
C GLN A 796 -5.62 -39.37 1.36
N LEU A 797 -4.72 -38.86 2.19
CA LEU A 797 -4.26 -39.51 3.43
C LEU A 797 -5.45 -39.68 4.40
N GLN A 798 -6.34 -38.71 4.54
CA GLN A 798 -7.53 -38.82 5.36
C GLN A 798 -8.48 -39.88 4.83
N GLU A 799 -8.78 -39.89 3.53
CA GLU A 799 -9.71 -40.84 2.89
C GLU A 799 -9.23 -42.30 2.96
N THR A 800 -7.90 -42.50 2.79
CA THR A 800 -7.31 -43.82 2.90
C THR A 800 -7.47 -44.37 4.32
N ALA A 801 -7.28 -43.54 5.35
CA ALA A 801 -7.45 -43.95 6.75
C ALA A 801 -8.92 -44.23 7.10
N ASP A 802 -9.86 -43.41 6.58
CA ASP A 802 -11.29 -43.62 6.78
C ASP A 802 -11.79 -44.93 6.09
N GLY A 803 -11.30 -45.20 4.88
CA GLY A 803 -11.59 -46.45 4.15
C GLY A 803 -11.06 -47.71 4.86
N SER A 804 -9.93 -47.60 5.55
CA SER A 804 -9.35 -48.72 6.33
C SER A 804 -10.16 -48.99 7.62
N ARG A 805 -10.78 -47.98 8.23
CA ARG A 805 -11.63 -48.13 9.40
C ARG A 805 -12.97 -48.81 9.10
N HIS A 806 -13.46 -48.79 7.86
CA HIS A 806 -14.71 -49.45 7.43
C HIS A 806 -14.55 -50.90 7.00
N ARG A 807 -13.33 -51.42 6.94
CA ARG A 807 -13.02 -52.83 6.70
C ARG A 807 -12.63 -53.52 7.99
N THR A 808 -13.53 -53.59 8.96
CA THR A 808 -13.45 -54.61 10.01
C THR A 808 -14.21 -55.85 9.52
N PRO A 809 -13.60 -57.04 9.38
CA PRO A 809 -14.34 -58.24 9.06
C PRO A 809 -15.09 -58.69 10.30
N SER A 810 -16.42 -58.89 10.15
CA SER A 810 -17.21 -59.65 11.10
C SER A 810 -16.80 -61.12 11.00
N HIS A 811 -16.43 -61.70 12.12
CA HIS A 811 -16.44 -63.02 12.58
C HIS A 811 -16.43 -64.23 11.57
N GLY A 812 -15.44 -65.07 11.82
CA GLY A 812 -15.44 -66.45 11.38
C GLY A 812 -14.15 -67.11 11.91
N GLY A 813 -14.29 -67.89 13.02
CA GLY A 813 -13.20 -68.59 13.64
C GLY A 813 -12.66 -69.72 12.78
N GLY A 814 -11.40 -70.07 12.96
CA GLY A 814 -10.74 -71.19 12.34
C GLY A 814 -9.26 -71.13 12.60
N SER A 815 -8.84 -71.73 13.71
CA SER A 815 -7.44 -72.00 14.02
C SER A 815 -6.84 -72.97 13.01
N VAL A 816 -5.71 -72.64 12.43
CA VAL A 816 -4.71 -73.67 12.05
C VAL A 816 -3.31 -73.04 12.24
N ASP A 817 -2.60 -73.72 13.11
CA ASP A 817 -1.19 -73.65 13.47
C ASP A 817 -0.33 -74.22 12.32
N LEU A 818 0.87 -73.66 12.14
CA LEU A 818 2.14 -74.22 11.64
C LEU A 818 2.98 -73.07 11.10
N GLY A 819 4.03 -72.53 11.79
CA GLY A 819 5.29 -73.31 11.93
C GLY A 819 6.38 -72.67 11.06
N GLY A 820 7.33 -71.98 11.70
CA GLY A 820 8.71 -72.10 11.26
C GLY A 820 9.36 -70.91 10.51
N GLY A 821 10.25 -70.26 11.19
CA GLY A 821 11.57 -69.99 10.59
C GLY A 821 12.00 -68.57 10.28
N GLY A 822 12.92 -68.12 11.13
CA GLY A 822 14.13 -67.54 10.64
C GLY A 822 14.26 -66.02 10.77
N GLY A 823 14.85 -65.62 11.89
CA GLY A 823 15.29 -64.27 12.14
C GLY A 823 16.49 -63.84 11.33
N VAL A 824 16.72 -62.59 11.31
CA VAL A 824 18.04 -61.93 11.55
C VAL A 824 17.78 -60.53 12.05
N ALA A 825 18.13 -60.31 13.32
CA ALA A 825 18.33 -59.03 13.90
C ALA A 825 19.72 -58.54 13.56
N VAL A 826 19.89 -57.31 13.16
CA VAL A 826 21.19 -56.63 13.22
C VAL A 826 21.00 -55.37 14.05
N ASN A 827 21.59 -55.48 15.23
CA ASN A 827 21.76 -54.41 16.20
C ASN A 827 23.15 -53.82 16.00
N ILE A 828 23.31 -52.52 15.80
CA ILE A 828 24.55 -51.80 16.02
C ILE A 828 24.07 -50.42 16.53
N GLY A 829 24.20 -50.04 17.76
CA GLY A 829 25.40 -49.89 18.52
C GLY A 829 25.65 -48.40 18.69
N ALA A 830 25.46 -47.88 19.89
CA ALA A 830 25.63 -46.47 20.33
C ALA A 830 27.01 -45.91 20.03
N GLY A 831 27.07 -44.58 19.83
CA GLY A 831 28.27 -43.79 19.86
C GLY A 831 27.88 -42.34 20.17
N GLU A 832 27.95 -41.99 21.45
CA GLU A 832 27.98 -40.59 21.93
C GLU A 832 29.22 -39.89 21.38
N SER A 833 29.04 -38.65 20.90
CA SER A 833 30.04 -37.61 21.09
C SER A 833 29.35 -36.22 21.03
N ASP A 834 29.28 -35.66 22.19
CA ASP A 834 29.12 -34.28 22.56
C ASP A 834 30.07 -33.38 21.75
N LEU A 835 29.57 -32.26 21.20
CA LEU A 835 30.23 -30.97 21.16
C LEU A 835 29.23 -29.96 20.61
N GLY A 836 28.94 -28.98 21.44
CA GLY A 836 28.05 -27.86 21.20
C GLY A 836 28.55 -26.94 20.08
N ASP A 837 27.58 -26.31 19.47
CA ASP A 837 27.66 -24.88 19.10
C ASP A 837 26.23 -24.30 19.07
N ASP A 838 25.96 -23.67 20.17
CA ASP A 838 24.94 -22.68 20.33
C ASP A 838 25.34 -21.47 19.49
N LEU A 839 24.49 -21.06 18.53
CA LEU A 839 24.36 -19.65 18.14
C LEU A 839 23.17 -19.46 17.16
N SER A 840 22.20 -18.69 17.67
CA SER A 840 21.35 -17.76 16.94
C SER A 840 20.25 -18.29 16.00
N SER A 841 19.08 -18.48 16.62
CA SER A 841 17.81 -18.37 15.90
C SER A 841 16.65 -17.80 16.77
N GLU A 842 16.95 -16.93 17.75
CA GLU A 842 15.94 -16.35 18.63
C GLU A 842 15.45 -14.92 18.25
N GLU A 843 15.89 -14.33 17.14
CA GLU A 843 15.57 -12.91 16.87
C GLU A 843 14.29 -12.61 16.12
N ASN A 844 13.55 -13.59 15.56
CA ASN A 844 12.42 -13.25 14.70
C ASN A 844 11.01 -13.54 15.25
N SER A 845 10.86 -14.24 16.36
CA SER A 845 9.53 -14.42 16.98
C SER A 845 9.15 -13.31 17.97
N GLY A 846 10.06 -12.38 18.25
CA GLY A 846 9.88 -11.31 19.20
C GLY A 846 9.05 -10.11 18.70
N ILE A 847 8.94 -9.93 17.39
CA ILE A 847 8.38 -8.68 16.83
C ILE A 847 6.87 -8.58 17.07
N PHE A 848 6.11 -9.63 16.88
CA PHE A 848 4.67 -9.60 17.18
C PHE A 848 4.36 -9.68 18.67
N SER A 849 5.21 -10.30 19.47
CA SER A 849 5.00 -10.38 20.93
C SER A 849 5.36 -9.09 21.68
N GLN A 850 6.24 -8.25 21.16
CA GLN A 850 6.54 -6.92 21.74
C GLN A 850 5.45 -5.89 21.48
N ILE A 851 4.63 -6.12 20.47
CA ILE A 851 3.57 -5.23 20.02
C ILE A 851 2.38 -5.15 20.97
N VAL A 852 2.15 -6.16 21.80
CA VAL A 852 0.92 -6.30 22.60
C VAL A 852 1.09 -5.86 24.07
N ASN A 853 2.31 -5.71 24.57
CA ASN A 853 2.52 -5.19 25.92
C ASN A 853 3.96 -4.71 26.15
N PRO A 854 4.28 -3.41 26.11
CA PRO A 854 5.57 -2.92 26.55
C PRO A 854 5.64 -3.10 28.08
N LYS A 855 6.60 -3.89 28.55
CA LYS A 855 6.93 -3.92 29.97
C LYS A 855 7.46 -2.56 30.36
N GLY A 856 6.62 -1.75 31.01
CA GLY A 856 7.09 -0.58 31.73
C GLY A 856 7.99 -1.00 32.90
N ARG A 857 9.11 -0.33 32.99
CA ARG A 857 9.79 -0.04 34.23
C ARG A 857 9.88 1.45 34.36
#